data_9b34f1f9dc9a6faa5a10c503316ec63a
#
_entry.id   9b34f1f9dc9a6faa5a10c503316ec63a
#
_cell.length_a   1.000
_cell.length_b   1.000
_cell.length_c   1.000
_cell.angle_alpha   90.00
_cell.angle_beta   90.00
_cell.angle_gamma   90.00
#
_symmetry.space_group_name_H-M   'P 1'
#
loop_
_entity.id
_entity.type
_entity.pdbx_description
1 polymer ?
#
loop_
_entity_poly.entity_id
_entity_poly.type
_entity_poly.pdbx_seq_one_letter_code
_entity_poly.pdbx_strand_id
1 'polypeptide(L)'
;AADALMTEAFFDDFQIYDVALDGGQMKELYARVQGRAAESREVDMSAAREELARFMKKFNSLHATTDLPEKISDRVGVRWFFSVNQGYEDAIALENEKLVVHRLPQGDEAVRAGVLSAKLSCEADTVEVEYPVMLAPDDNRYGYLYCFMNSGKEITNFALGAKEDKGRVFNVLLDGDEIFDTEKIAEIEHGTRDAYIGRGEASDGYFITTTDMKQHASGVWNNHGINLIRSRDLIHWEGTTFDFNRGKSIFSDPDVTTGVYDTDEEYARINRVWAPQFIWDKDYNGGEGAYLVYYSILSTNEGDDHDRIFYSYADREFKTLTQPRVFFDPGISVIDADIVYNPYDSLYHMYYKREGALGTERGIYEATSKTLVGGTWTELMHVTNEGSEQVEGSSTVRRINEDVYNLYYMRYSGGNAYKYCETDHLGLNVTHSSNVEGTGAFQHGSVMTVTEEEYRLLQAWSDVRLYLPRVEDLKEESGSQVFDAAIRQAEEALDLTSVSELSMALPAAYEALKAAMETYTEDLCAGWTPGEEVDLTWLLVNPDFSEGSKGWEGTSFTAASSGVAEFYDKTYDTYQVLERMPAGTYRLRAQGFYRYGDKAEAYNAHQDGSEQLLAGLYLNSSRQTFMSLFDGSVPYTYNPYTYPDDVRSADNAFNRDGEYRANEVEYELLAKGDLRVGLDKTEYRYHDWNCFDNFKLLYVAKPTAIREVTGSAAVPVDVYTVSGVKVRSAVMPHEAVNGLPRGIYIVGTRKFAIK
;
A
#
# COMPACT_ATOMS: atom_id res chain seq x y z
N ALA A 1 -18.51 5.32 -69.33
CA ALA A 1 -18.37 3.98 -68.73
C ALA A 1 -16.96 3.76 -68.14
N ALA A 2 -15.97 4.60 -68.46
CA ALA A 2 -14.62 4.55 -67.87
C ALA A 2 -14.54 5.26 -66.51
N ASP A 3 -15.41 6.27 -66.27
CA ASP A 3 -15.41 7.05 -65.04
C ASP A 3 -16.08 6.35 -63.83
N ALA A 4 -16.87 5.30 -64.09
CA ALA A 4 -17.53 4.60 -63.01
C ALA A 4 -16.68 3.46 -62.35
N LEU A 5 -15.53 3.11 -62.93
CA LEU A 5 -14.64 2.07 -62.47
C LEU A 5 -13.46 2.58 -61.63
N MET A 6 -13.35 3.92 -61.41
CA MET A 6 -12.19 4.53 -60.74
C MET A 6 -12.46 5.02 -59.32
N THR A 7 -13.62 4.78 -58.75
CA THR A 7 -13.96 5.29 -57.42
C THR A 7 -13.57 4.42 -56.25
N GLU A 8 -13.08 3.19 -56.46
CA GLU A 8 -12.64 2.28 -55.37
C GLU A 8 -11.44 1.39 -55.75
N ALA A 9 -10.47 1.90 -56.50
CA ALA A 9 -9.23 1.14 -56.78
C ALA A 9 -8.10 1.65 -55.90
N PHE A 10 -7.60 0.79 -55.01
CA PHE A 10 -6.28 0.96 -54.41
C PHE A 10 -5.21 0.82 -55.49
N PHE A 11 -4.41 1.88 -55.70
CA PHE A 11 -3.31 1.86 -56.66
C PHE A 11 -2.07 1.24 -56.05
N ASP A 12 -1.92 -0.08 -56.19
CA ASP A 12 -0.71 -0.76 -55.76
C ASP A 12 0.30 -0.99 -56.95
N ASP A 13 -0.19 -1.01 -58.19
CA ASP A 13 0.63 -1.11 -59.41
C ASP A 13 0.05 -0.25 -60.53
N PHE A 14 0.59 0.95 -60.70
CA PHE A 14 0.20 1.83 -61.83
C PHE A 14 1.02 1.42 -63.06
N GLN A 15 0.40 0.75 -64.02
CA GLN A 15 1.02 0.43 -65.28
C GLN A 15 0.47 1.35 -66.40
N ILE A 16 1.34 2.10 -67.03
CA ILE A 16 0.99 2.91 -68.19
C ILE A 16 1.31 2.08 -69.46
N TYR A 17 0.33 1.91 -70.27
CA TYR A 17 0.47 1.27 -71.57
C TYR A 17 0.48 2.33 -72.67
N ASP A 18 1.38 2.22 -73.61
CA ASP A 18 1.50 3.15 -74.74
C ASP A 18 0.57 2.77 -75.94
N VAL A 19 -0.21 1.70 -75.76
CA VAL A 19 -1.28 1.28 -76.68
C VAL A 19 -2.58 1.00 -75.95
N ALA A 20 -3.73 1.21 -76.62
CA ALA A 20 -5.02 0.85 -76.07
C ALA A 20 -5.17 -0.67 -75.93
N LEU A 21 -5.52 -1.12 -74.73
CA LEU A 21 -5.79 -2.57 -74.45
C LEU A 21 -7.06 -2.98 -75.15
N ASP A 22 -7.09 -4.16 -75.79
CA ASP A 22 -8.28 -4.78 -76.32
C ASP A 22 -9.17 -5.41 -75.20
N GLY A 23 -10.38 -5.81 -75.58
CA GLY A 23 -11.34 -6.34 -74.63
C GLY A 23 -10.92 -7.70 -73.99
N GLY A 24 -9.99 -8.42 -74.56
CA GLY A 24 -9.38 -9.68 -74.02
C GLY A 24 -8.34 -9.33 -72.97
N GLN A 25 -7.45 -8.38 -73.33
CA GLN A 25 -6.39 -7.89 -72.42
C GLN A 25 -6.98 -7.19 -71.16
N MET A 26 -8.06 -6.47 -71.34
CA MET A 26 -8.79 -5.88 -70.21
C MET A 26 -9.43 -6.93 -69.28
N LYS A 27 -9.96 -8.03 -69.86
CA LYS A 27 -10.48 -9.13 -69.08
C LYS A 27 -9.42 -9.88 -68.30
N GLU A 28 -8.24 -10.09 -68.92
CA GLU A 28 -7.07 -10.71 -68.25
C GLU A 28 -6.53 -9.84 -67.13
N LEU A 29 -6.40 -8.53 -67.37
CA LEU A 29 -6.00 -7.57 -66.31
C LEU A 29 -6.97 -7.55 -65.14
N TYR A 30 -8.29 -7.53 -65.44
CA TYR A 30 -9.34 -7.57 -64.43
C TYR A 30 -9.29 -8.89 -63.62
N ALA A 31 -9.11 -10.04 -64.30
CA ALA A 31 -8.98 -11.32 -63.61
C ALA A 31 -7.75 -11.39 -62.72
N ARG A 32 -6.63 -10.80 -63.14
CA ARG A 32 -5.39 -10.70 -62.36
C ARG A 32 -5.56 -9.80 -61.15
N VAL A 33 -6.21 -8.63 -61.27
CA VAL A 33 -6.55 -7.73 -60.16
C VAL A 33 -7.46 -8.39 -59.15
N GLN A 34 -8.49 -9.10 -59.63
CA GLN A 34 -9.42 -9.88 -58.79
C GLN A 34 -8.70 -11.01 -58.03
N GLY A 35 -7.75 -11.70 -58.68
CA GLY A 35 -6.92 -12.72 -58.03
C GLY A 35 -6.03 -12.12 -56.92
N ARG A 36 -5.34 -11.03 -57.19
CA ARG A 36 -4.55 -10.33 -56.16
C ARG A 36 -5.39 -9.80 -55.01
N ALA A 37 -6.56 -9.26 -55.28
CA ALA A 37 -7.48 -8.83 -54.23
C ALA A 37 -7.98 -10.02 -53.37
N ALA A 38 -8.18 -11.22 -53.96
CA ALA A 38 -8.53 -12.42 -53.21
C ALA A 38 -7.36 -12.90 -52.35
N GLU A 39 -6.11 -12.91 -52.86
CA GLU A 39 -4.92 -13.23 -52.09
C GLU A 39 -4.72 -12.26 -50.92
N SER A 40 -4.89 -10.98 -51.14
CA SER A 40 -4.81 -9.93 -50.06
C SER A 40 -5.83 -10.18 -48.98
N ARG A 41 -7.09 -10.54 -49.31
CA ARG A 41 -8.13 -10.86 -48.33
C ARG A 41 -7.79 -12.10 -47.51
N GLU A 42 -7.22 -13.13 -48.15
CA GLU A 42 -6.82 -14.34 -47.46
C GLU A 42 -5.70 -14.08 -46.46
N VAL A 43 -4.72 -13.22 -46.79
CA VAL A 43 -3.66 -12.77 -45.88
C VAL A 43 -4.24 -11.96 -44.73
N ASP A 44 -5.13 -10.99 -44.99
CA ASP A 44 -5.79 -10.20 -43.93
C ASP A 44 -6.62 -11.06 -42.99
N MET A 45 -7.37 -12.03 -43.51
CA MET A 45 -8.18 -12.97 -42.72
C MET A 45 -7.31 -13.92 -41.89
N SER A 46 -6.13 -14.34 -42.40
CA SER A 46 -5.19 -15.17 -41.66
C SER A 46 -4.58 -14.40 -40.50
N ALA A 47 -4.09 -13.18 -40.72
CA ALA A 47 -3.56 -12.30 -39.68
C ALA A 47 -4.61 -11.97 -38.61
N ALA A 48 -5.85 -11.68 -39.03
CA ALA A 48 -6.94 -11.43 -38.09
C ALA A 48 -7.28 -12.66 -37.24
N ARG A 49 -7.20 -13.87 -37.77
CA ARG A 49 -7.39 -15.11 -36.98
C ARG A 49 -6.29 -15.28 -35.91
N GLU A 50 -5.04 -14.98 -36.25
CA GLU A 50 -3.93 -15.04 -35.29
C GLU A 50 -4.12 -14.02 -34.18
N GLU A 51 -4.49 -12.80 -34.51
CA GLU A 51 -4.78 -11.74 -33.54
C GLU A 51 -5.99 -12.11 -32.66
N LEU A 52 -7.08 -12.61 -33.28
CA LEU A 52 -8.23 -13.11 -32.55
C LEU A 52 -7.84 -14.25 -31.61
N ALA A 53 -7.00 -15.18 -32.01
CA ALA A 53 -6.56 -16.29 -31.17
C ALA A 53 -5.81 -15.83 -29.93
N ARG A 54 -5.01 -14.75 -30.06
CA ARG A 54 -4.37 -14.11 -28.88
C ARG A 54 -5.39 -13.46 -27.95
N PHE A 55 -6.31 -12.68 -28.52
CA PHE A 55 -7.37 -12.03 -27.75
C PHE A 55 -8.26 -13.04 -27.00
N MET A 56 -8.58 -14.18 -27.63
CA MET A 56 -9.45 -15.20 -27.05
C MET A 56 -8.82 -15.97 -25.87
N LYS A 57 -7.50 -15.89 -25.67
CA LYS A 57 -6.85 -16.55 -24.52
C LYS A 57 -7.40 -16.10 -23.17
N LYS A 58 -7.79 -14.83 -23.03
CA LYS A 58 -8.36 -14.30 -21.79
C LYS A 58 -9.63 -15.01 -21.32
N PHE A 59 -10.36 -15.66 -22.23
CA PHE A 59 -11.57 -16.42 -21.89
C PHE A 59 -11.26 -17.80 -21.31
N ASN A 60 -10.00 -18.20 -21.20
CA ASN A 60 -9.61 -19.40 -20.47
C ASN A 60 -9.78 -19.25 -18.94
N SER A 61 -9.85 -18.01 -18.43
CA SER A 61 -10.00 -17.73 -17.00
C SER A 61 -10.53 -16.31 -16.78
N LEU A 62 -11.79 -16.04 -17.15
CA LEU A 62 -12.40 -14.72 -17.13
C LEU A 62 -12.87 -14.36 -15.72
N HIS A 63 -12.40 -13.23 -15.16
CA HIS A 63 -12.82 -12.71 -13.86
C HIS A 63 -13.72 -11.47 -13.95
N ALA A 64 -13.59 -10.70 -15.01
CA ALA A 64 -14.23 -9.38 -15.12
C ALA A 64 -14.91 -9.18 -16.47
N THR A 65 -15.82 -8.21 -16.52
CA THR A 65 -16.43 -7.74 -17.78
C THR A 65 -15.36 -7.31 -18.77
N THR A 66 -15.50 -7.78 -20.02
CA THR A 66 -14.52 -7.58 -21.09
C THR A 66 -15.18 -6.93 -22.29
N ASP A 67 -14.57 -5.85 -22.79
CA ASP A 67 -14.93 -5.24 -24.06
C ASP A 67 -14.57 -6.15 -25.23
N LEU A 68 -15.47 -6.26 -26.18
CA LEU A 68 -15.27 -7.03 -27.40
C LEU A 68 -15.03 -6.06 -28.58
N PRO A 69 -13.93 -6.16 -29.29
CA PRO A 69 -13.63 -5.24 -30.39
C PRO A 69 -14.61 -5.42 -31.55
N GLU A 70 -14.99 -4.33 -32.20
CA GLU A 70 -15.78 -4.34 -33.44
C GLU A 70 -14.95 -4.72 -34.66
N LYS A 71 -13.62 -4.58 -34.57
CA LYS A 71 -12.64 -4.90 -35.63
C LYS A 71 -11.45 -5.59 -35.01
N ILE A 72 -10.90 -6.55 -35.73
CA ILE A 72 -9.64 -7.19 -35.37
C ILE A 72 -8.45 -6.53 -36.11
N SER A 73 -8.72 -5.95 -37.30
CA SER A 73 -7.77 -5.12 -38.05
C SER A 73 -8.54 -4.05 -38.81
N ASP A 74 -7.83 -3.14 -39.49
CA ASP A 74 -8.47 -2.07 -40.27
C ASP A 74 -9.44 -2.58 -41.34
N ARG A 75 -9.19 -3.77 -41.90
CA ARG A 75 -9.98 -4.36 -42.98
C ARG A 75 -10.89 -5.52 -42.54
N VAL A 76 -10.71 -6.07 -41.32
CA VAL A 76 -11.48 -7.23 -40.83
C VAL A 76 -12.37 -6.82 -39.67
N GLY A 77 -13.67 -6.74 -39.92
CA GLY A 77 -14.68 -6.57 -38.89
C GLY A 77 -15.00 -7.85 -38.16
N VAL A 78 -15.48 -7.76 -36.93
CA VAL A 78 -15.95 -8.91 -36.15
C VAL A 78 -17.33 -8.66 -35.58
N ARG A 79 -18.16 -9.71 -35.59
CA ARG A 79 -19.48 -9.74 -34.92
C ARG A 79 -19.50 -10.86 -33.92
N TRP A 80 -19.92 -10.54 -32.69
CA TRP A 80 -19.91 -11.45 -31.57
C TRP A 80 -21.27 -12.08 -31.30
N PHE A 81 -21.28 -13.34 -30.90
CA PHE A 81 -22.42 -14.07 -30.42
C PHE A 81 -22.02 -14.88 -29.20
N PHE A 82 -22.90 -14.98 -28.21
CA PHE A 82 -22.61 -15.76 -27.01
C PHE A 82 -23.73 -16.74 -26.72
N SER A 83 -23.39 -18.00 -26.56
CA SER A 83 -24.27 -19.06 -26.13
C SER A 83 -23.92 -19.44 -24.70
N VAL A 84 -24.75 -19.02 -23.76
CA VAL A 84 -24.55 -19.28 -22.32
C VAL A 84 -24.96 -20.74 -22.00
N ASN A 85 -24.21 -21.42 -21.15
CA ASN A 85 -24.53 -22.73 -20.64
C ASN A 85 -25.64 -22.66 -19.58
N GLN A 86 -26.43 -23.72 -19.47
CA GLN A 86 -27.47 -23.82 -18.45
C GLN A 86 -26.92 -23.66 -17.04
N GLY A 87 -27.53 -22.76 -16.25
CA GLY A 87 -27.15 -22.44 -14.87
C GLY A 87 -26.19 -21.27 -14.73
N TYR A 88 -25.79 -20.63 -15.83
CA TYR A 88 -24.92 -19.43 -15.83
C TYR A 88 -25.59 -18.23 -16.49
N GLU A 89 -26.89 -18.28 -16.78
CA GLU A 89 -27.63 -17.20 -17.44
C GLU A 89 -27.67 -15.91 -16.65
N ASP A 90 -27.56 -15.99 -15.32
CA ASP A 90 -27.45 -14.86 -14.38
C ASP A 90 -26.00 -14.47 -14.03
N ALA A 91 -25.03 -15.24 -14.50
CA ALA A 91 -23.61 -15.03 -14.19
C ALA A 91 -22.87 -14.24 -15.26
N ILE A 92 -23.24 -14.46 -16.54
CA ILE A 92 -22.54 -13.85 -17.68
C ILE A 92 -23.49 -13.65 -18.87
N ALA A 93 -23.38 -12.50 -19.55
CA ALA A 93 -24.18 -12.20 -20.74
C ALA A 93 -23.39 -11.36 -21.76
N LEU A 94 -23.81 -11.43 -23.04
CA LEU A 94 -23.31 -10.50 -24.07
C LEU A 94 -24.23 -9.28 -24.13
N GLU A 95 -23.72 -8.11 -23.77
CA GLU A 95 -24.45 -6.85 -23.69
C GLU A 95 -23.61 -5.70 -24.28
N ASN A 96 -24.16 -4.98 -25.26
CA ASN A 96 -23.53 -3.77 -25.83
C ASN A 96 -22.03 -3.98 -26.23
N GLU A 97 -21.76 -5.02 -26.99
CA GLU A 97 -20.40 -5.42 -27.41
C GLU A 97 -19.43 -5.69 -26.24
N LYS A 98 -19.99 -6.10 -25.10
CA LYS A 98 -19.24 -6.54 -23.93
C LYS A 98 -19.69 -7.91 -23.49
N LEU A 99 -18.76 -8.74 -23.07
CA LEU A 99 -19.08 -9.94 -22.31
C LEU A 99 -19.11 -9.55 -20.83
N VAL A 100 -20.32 -9.33 -20.31
CA VAL A 100 -20.57 -8.78 -18.97
C VAL A 100 -20.58 -9.91 -17.96
N VAL A 101 -19.69 -9.86 -16.98
CA VAL A 101 -19.66 -10.77 -15.83
C VAL A 101 -20.44 -10.15 -14.68
N HIS A 102 -21.58 -10.74 -14.33
CA HIS A 102 -22.44 -10.28 -13.23
C HIS A 102 -22.05 -10.89 -11.88
N ARG A 103 -21.60 -12.13 -11.88
CA ARG A 103 -21.06 -12.82 -10.71
C ARG A 103 -20.06 -13.90 -11.09
N LEU A 104 -19.12 -14.14 -10.21
CA LEU A 104 -18.18 -15.26 -10.32
C LEU A 104 -18.72 -16.51 -9.61
N PRO A 105 -18.37 -17.72 -10.08
CA PRO A 105 -18.71 -18.96 -9.39
C PRO A 105 -17.97 -19.05 -8.05
N GLN A 106 -18.61 -19.70 -7.08
CA GLN A 106 -17.98 -20.10 -5.84
C GLN A 106 -17.30 -21.46 -6.04
N GLY A 107 -16.14 -21.66 -5.39
CA GLY A 107 -15.36 -22.90 -5.49
C GLY A 107 -13.91 -22.61 -5.88
N ASP A 108 -13.17 -23.66 -6.18
CA ASP A 108 -11.71 -23.58 -6.40
C ASP A 108 -11.33 -23.70 -7.90
N GLU A 109 -12.26 -24.04 -8.77
CA GLU A 109 -12.00 -24.29 -10.19
C GLU A 109 -12.80 -23.39 -11.11
N ALA A 110 -12.22 -23.05 -12.26
CA ALA A 110 -12.89 -22.35 -13.33
C ALA A 110 -13.99 -23.23 -13.95
N VAL A 111 -15.14 -22.63 -14.25
CA VAL A 111 -16.29 -23.30 -14.82
C VAL A 111 -16.57 -22.88 -16.26
N ARG A 112 -16.96 -23.80 -17.11
CA ARG A 112 -17.35 -23.47 -18.48
C ARG A 112 -18.74 -22.82 -18.49
N ALA A 113 -18.78 -21.51 -18.69
CA ALA A 113 -20.02 -20.73 -18.66
C ALA A 113 -20.72 -20.62 -20.01
N GLY A 114 -20.03 -20.84 -21.12
CA GLY A 114 -20.63 -20.75 -22.44
C GLY A 114 -19.64 -20.89 -23.58
N VAL A 115 -20.09 -20.48 -24.78
CA VAL A 115 -19.28 -20.42 -25.99
C VAL A 115 -19.43 -19.04 -26.63
N LEU A 116 -18.32 -18.35 -26.85
CA LEU A 116 -18.27 -17.11 -27.58
C LEU A 116 -17.90 -17.40 -29.04
N SER A 117 -18.74 -16.95 -29.98
CA SER A 117 -18.51 -17.09 -31.41
C SER A 117 -18.16 -15.73 -32.01
N ALA A 118 -17.08 -15.67 -32.76
CA ALA A 118 -16.62 -14.51 -33.50
C ALA A 118 -16.83 -14.76 -35.02
N LYS A 119 -17.69 -13.97 -35.63
CA LYS A 119 -17.84 -13.97 -37.09
C LYS A 119 -17.00 -12.85 -37.68
N LEU A 120 -15.84 -13.23 -38.24
CA LEU A 120 -14.95 -12.32 -38.96
C LEU A 120 -15.49 -12.06 -40.36
N SER A 121 -15.36 -10.84 -40.86
CA SER A 121 -15.75 -10.43 -42.21
C SER A 121 -14.71 -9.52 -42.84
N CYS A 122 -14.32 -9.84 -44.08
CA CYS A 122 -13.49 -9.02 -44.94
C CYS A 122 -14.16 -8.97 -46.31
N GLU A 123 -14.79 -7.85 -46.67
CA GLU A 123 -15.63 -7.72 -47.86
C GLU A 123 -16.72 -8.84 -47.97
N ALA A 124 -16.63 -9.75 -48.94
CA ALA A 124 -17.57 -10.84 -49.13
C ALA A 124 -17.20 -12.12 -48.37
N ASP A 125 -15.99 -12.24 -47.87
CA ASP A 125 -15.48 -13.41 -47.17
C ASP A 125 -15.85 -13.37 -45.69
N THR A 126 -16.33 -14.49 -45.16
CA THR A 126 -16.68 -14.62 -43.75
C THR A 126 -16.16 -15.92 -43.18
N VAL A 127 -15.67 -15.85 -41.92
CA VAL A 127 -15.26 -17.03 -41.16
C VAL A 127 -15.79 -16.93 -39.75
N GLU A 128 -16.25 -18.00 -39.18
CA GLU A 128 -16.73 -18.12 -37.82
C GLU A 128 -15.74 -18.93 -36.98
N VAL A 129 -15.40 -18.43 -35.81
CA VAL A 129 -14.49 -19.07 -34.84
C VAL A 129 -15.23 -19.15 -33.51
N GLU A 130 -15.27 -20.32 -32.89
CA GLU A 130 -15.89 -20.55 -31.59
C GLU A 130 -14.81 -20.74 -30.51
N TYR A 131 -15.09 -20.24 -29.32
CA TYR A 131 -14.19 -20.35 -28.19
C TYR A 131 -14.95 -20.59 -26.88
N PRO A 132 -14.54 -21.57 -26.04
CA PRO A 132 -15.17 -21.78 -24.75
C PRO A 132 -14.85 -20.61 -23.83
N VAL A 133 -15.85 -20.17 -23.09
CA VAL A 133 -15.67 -19.15 -22.02
C VAL A 133 -15.66 -19.86 -20.68
N MET A 134 -14.56 -19.76 -19.99
CA MET A 134 -14.35 -20.25 -18.64
C MET A 134 -14.43 -19.07 -17.65
N LEU A 135 -15.41 -19.09 -16.73
CA LEU A 135 -15.41 -18.15 -15.60
C LEU A 135 -14.47 -18.68 -14.53
N ALA A 136 -13.54 -17.84 -14.12
CA ALA A 136 -12.72 -18.10 -12.96
C ALA A 136 -13.54 -18.10 -11.67
N PRO A 137 -13.14 -18.82 -10.63
CA PRO A 137 -13.78 -18.73 -9.32
C PRO A 137 -13.61 -17.34 -8.71
N ASP A 138 -14.52 -16.98 -7.80
CA ASP A 138 -14.34 -15.81 -6.95
C ASP A 138 -13.07 -15.99 -6.10
N ASP A 139 -12.21 -15.01 -6.08
CA ASP A 139 -10.96 -15.07 -5.32
C ASP A 139 -11.18 -15.18 -3.81
N ASN A 140 -12.36 -14.83 -3.31
CA ASN A 140 -12.67 -14.77 -1.88
C ASN A 140 -11.63 -13.97 -1.08
N ARG A 141 -11.07 -12.91 -1.71
CA ARG A 141 -10.06 -12.02 -1.13
C ARG A 141 -10.67 -10.66 -0.81
N TYR A 142 -10.17 -10.09 0.29
CA TYR A 142 -10.67 -8.85 0.87
C TYR A 142 -9.73 -7.67 0.67
N GLY A 143 -8.43 -7.93 0.62
CA GLY A 143 -7.42 -6.89 0.50
C GLY A 143 -6.05 -7.44 0.12
N TYR A 144 -5.04 -6.61 0.27
CA TYR A 144 -3.66 -6.90 -0.08
C TYR A 144 -2.76 -6.75 1.14
N LEU A 145 -1.80 -7.65 1.28
CA LEU A 145 -0.71 -7.58 2.23
C LEU A 145 0.60 -7.32 1.48
N TYR A 146 1.25 -6.22 1.78
CA TYR A 146 2.58 -5.89 1.31
C TYR A 146 3.60 -6.22 2.40
N CYS A 147 4.51 -7.13 2.08
CA CYS A 147 5.66 -7.52 2.89
C CYS A 147 6.89 -6.86 2.28
N PHE A 148 7.64 -6.08 3.05
CA PHE A 148 8.72 -5.26 2.51
C PHE A 148 9.84 -5.03 3.51
N MET A 149 10.97 -4.59 3.00
CA MET A 149 12.10 -4.16 3.82
C MET A 149 12.03 -2.67 4.14
N ASN A 150 12.21 -2.32 5.41
CA ASN A 150 12.51 -0.95 5.79
C ASN A 150 14.00 -0.64 5.53
N SER A 151 14.28 0.22 4.56
CA SER A 151 15.64 0.52 4.10
C SER A 151 16.57 1.09 5.17
N GLY A 152 16.03 1.75 6.19
CA GLY A 152 16.84 2.33 7.27
C GLY A 152 17.27 1.34 8.34
N LYS A 153 16.48 0.27 8.51
CA LYS A 153 16.67 -0.72 9.59
C LYS A 153 17.04 -2.12 9.07
N GLU A 154 16.76 -2.42 7.79
CA GLU A 154 16.94 -3.74 7.14
C GLU A 154 16.18 -4.87 7.84
N ILE A 155 14.97 -4.55 8.25
CA ILE A 155 13.98 -5.43 8.89
C ILE A 155 12.76 -5.61 8.00
N THR A 156 12.05 -6.71 8.22
CA THR A 156 10.80 -7.00 7.47
C THR A 156 9.60 -6.34 8.14
N ASN A 157 8.78 -5.68 7.32
CA ASN A 157 7.56 -4.99 7.73
C ASN A 157 6.35 -5.46 6.94
N PHE A 158 5.15 -5.13 7.45
CA PHE A 158 3.87 -5.33 6.79
C PHE A 158 3.13 -4.02 6.56
N ALA A 159 2.36 -3.98 5.46
CA ALA A 159 1.36 -2.96 5.22
C ALA A 159 0.11 -3.57 4.58
N LEU A 160 -1.07 -3.03 4.90
CA LEU A 160 -2.35 -3.49 4.37
C LEU A 160 -2.92 -2.51 3.36
N GLY A 161 -3.39 -3.04 2.23
CA GLY A 161 -4.09 -2.30 1.19
C GLY A 161 -5.55 -2.76 1.07
N ALA A 162 -6.47 -1.80 0.91
CA ALA A 162 -7.88 -2.14 0.67
C ALA A 162 -8.08 -2.71 -0.74
N LYS A 163 -9.12 -3.52 -0.92
CA LYS A 163 -9.48 -4.09 -2.23
C LYS A 163 -9.74 -2.99 -3.27
N GLU A 164 -10.42 -1.92 -2.86
CA GLU A 164 -10.81 -0.78 -3.68
C GLU A 164 -9.62 -0.02 -4.24
N ASP A 165 -8.51 -0.01 -3.51
CA ASP A 165 -7.25 0.61 -3.92
C ASP A 165 -6.46 -0.23 -4.93
N LYS A 166 -6.92 -1.45 -5.20
CA LYS A 166 -6.35 -2.35 -6.22
C LYS A 166 -4.85 -2.62 -6.03
N GLY A 167 -4.39 -2.65 -4.78
CA GLY A 167 -2.99 -2.85 -4.43
C GLY A 167 -2.08 -1.65 -4.77
N ARG A 168 -2.62 -0.43 -4.78
CA ARG A 168 -1.86 0.80 -5.09
C ARG A 168 -1.59 1.68 -3.89
N VAL A 169 -2.39 1.53 -2.83
CA VAL A 169 -2.28 2.29 -1.58
C VAL A 169 -2.19 1.31 -0.41
N PHE A 170 -1.26 1.56 0.49
CA PHE A 170 -1.02 0.69 1.65
C PHE A 170 -0.87 1.52 2.93
N ASN A 171 -1.36 0.96 4.03
CA ASN A 171 -1.19 1.48 5.38
C ASN A 171 -0.23 0.58 6.14
N VAL A 172 0.88 1.16 6.59
CA VAL A 172 1.94 0.43 7.30
C VAL A 172 1.45 -0.02 8.68
N LEU A 173 1.72 -1.28 9.01
CA LEU A 173 1.44 -1.84 10.33
C LEU A 173 2.62 -1.59 11.29
N LEU A 174 2.37 -1.66 12.59
CA LEU A 174 3.36 -1.49 13.67
C LEU A 174 4.20 -0.20 13.54
N ASP A 175 3.66 0.84 12.90
CA ASP A 175 4.39 2.08 12.61
C ASP A 175 5.74 1.85 11.87
N GLY A 176 5.86 0.75 11.13
CA GLY A 176 7.06 0.35 10.40
C GLY A 176 8.11 -0.32 11.29
N ASP A 177 7.71 -0.90 12.40
CA ASP A 177 8.57 -1.77 13.19
C ASP A 177 8.51 -3.22 12.68
N GLU A 178 9.45 -4.08 13.15
CA GLU A 178 9.59 -5.44 12.66
C GLU A 178 8.38 -6.34 13.03
N ILE A 179 8.02 -7.21 12.10
CA ILE A 179 6.92 -8.17 12.31
C ILE A 179 7.34 -9.41 13.13
N PHE A 180 8.61 -9.66 13.25
CA PHE A 180 9.23 -10.72 14.03
C PHE A 180 10.62 -10.26 14.49
N ASP A 181 11.18 -10.92 15.48
CA ASP A 181 12.52 -10.66 16.01
C ASP A 181 13.58 -11.06 14.95
N THR A 182 14.04 -10.06 14.19
CA THR A 182 15.02 -10.24 13.10
C THR A 182 16.32 -10.87 13.61
N GLU A 183 16.78 -10.51 14.81
CA GLU A 183 18.03 -11.03 15.41
C GLU A 183 17.96 -12.56 15.70
N LYS A 184 16.72 -13.08 15.92
CA LYS A 184 16.50 -14.51 16.11
C LYS A 184 16.29 -15.28 14.81
N ILE A 185 15.72 -14.62 13.80
CA ILE A 185 15.40 -15.23 12.50
C ILE A 185 16.64 -15.31 11.62
N ALA A 186 17.38 -14.21 11.48
CA ALA A 186 18.55 -14.09 10.61
C ALA A 186 19.84 -14.30 11.44
N GLU A 187 20.42 -15.48 11.32
CA GLU A 187 21.49 -15.92 12.25
C GLU A 187 22.91 -15.48 11.85
N ILE A 188 23.12 -14.93 10.63
CA ILE A 188 24.47 -14.61 10.10
C ILE A 188 24.77 -13.13 10.24
N GLU A 189 24.05 -12.29 9.50
CA GLU A 189 24.24 -10.83 9.48
C GLU A 189 23.12 -10.08 10.18
N HIS A 190 22.09 -10.80 10.64
CA HIS A 190 20.95 -10.24 11.38
C HIS A 190 20.15 -9.20 10.59
N GLY A 191 19.99 -9.40 9.27
CA GLY A 191 19.16 -8.58 8.40
C GLY A 191 18.17 -9.41 7.60
N THR A 192 17.01 -8.85 7.31
CA THR A 192 15.95 -9.52 6.53
C THR A 192 15.58 -8.65 5.35
N ARG A 193 16.45 -8.66 4.33
CA ARG A 193 16.29 -7.89 3.09
C ARG A 193 15.47 -8.65 2.06
N ASP A 194 14.95 -7.92 1.06
CA ASP A 194 14.34 -8.45 -0.15
C ASP A 194 13.18 -9.42 0.15
N ALA A 195 12.33 -9.04 1.11
CA ALA A 195 11.30 -9.92 1.65
C ALA A 195 10.27 -10.33 0.58
N TYR A 196 10.11 -11.62 0.36
CA TYR A 196 9.06 -12.20 -0.48
C TYR A 196 8.11 -13.02 0.37
N ILE A 197 6.80 -12.71 0.31
CA ILE A 197 5.74 -13.44 1.02
C ILE A 197 4.85 -14.19 0.06
N GLY A 198 4.45 -15.39 0.42
CA GLY A 198 3.48 -16.18 -0.32
C GLY A 198 2.68 -17.10 0.58
N ARG A 199 1.54 -17.52 0.07
CA ARG A 199 0.70 -18.54 0.68
C ARG A 199 1.23 -19.91 0.32
N GLY A 200 1.32 -20.80 1.30
CA GLY A 200 1.68 -22.20 1.10
C GLY A 200 0.58 -23.00 0.42
N GLU A 201 0.96 -24.14 -0.12
CA GLU A 201 0.03 -25.09 -0.73
C GLU A 201 -0.89 -25.69 0.34
N ALA A 202 -2.16 -25.86 0.01
CA ALA A 202 -3.19 -26.41 0.89
C ALA A 202 -3.20 -25.73 2.28
N SER A 203 -2.77 -26.42 3.34
CA SER A 203 -2.78 -25.96 4.73
C SER A 203 -1.38 -25.69 5.28
N ASP A 204 -0.36 -25.54 4.43
CA ASP A 204 1.03 -25.38 4.87
C ASP A 204 1.28 -24.04 5.60
N GLY A 205 0.41 -23.05 5.41
CA GLY A 205 0.47 -21.74 6.05
C GLY A 205 1.02 -20.65 5.15
N TYR A 206 1.88 -19.81 5.69
CA TYR A 206 2.47 -18.65 5.02
C TYR A 206 3.97 -18.73 5.11
N PHE A 207 4.63 -18.28 4.06
CA PHE A 207 6.08 -18.32 3.97
C PHE A 207 6.64 -16.96 3.59
N ILE A 208 7.77 -16.62 4.19
CA ILE A 208 8.59 -15.47 3.81
C ILE A 208 9.98 -15.98 3.50
N THR A 209 10.59 -15.46 2.43
CA THR A 209 12.01 -15.64 2.14
C THR A 209 12.71 -14.31 2.18
N THR A 210 13.94 -14.24 2.71
CA THR A 210 14.71 -13.00 2.82
C THR A 210 16.20 -13.26 2.58
N THR A 211 16.91 -12.24 2.12
CA THR A 211 18.36 -12.19 2.12
C THR A 211 18.86 -11.87 3.52
N ASP A 212 19.71 -12.73 4.09
CA ASP A 212 20.38 -12.44 5.37
C ASP A 212 21.54 -11.49 5.11
N MET A 213 21.29 -10.18 5.19
CA MET A 213 22.30 -9.16 4.95
C MET A 213 21.96 -7.87 5.67
N LYS A 214 22.98 -7.24 6.28
CA LYS A 214 22.88 -5.93 6.96
C LYS A 214 23.87 -4.93 6.35
N GLN A 215 23.57 -4.47 5.14
CA GLN A 215 24.44 -3.64 4.31
C GLN A 215 24.68 -2.24 4.90
N HIS A 216 23.65 -1.62 5.49
CA HIS A 216 23.77 -0.28 6.10
C HIS A 216 24.77 -0.25 7.27
N ALA A 217 24.88 -1.35 8.00
CA ALA A 217 25.84 -1.47 9.09
C ALA A 217 27.26 -1.78 8.61
N SER A 218 27.40 -2.65 7.60
CA SER A 218 28.69 -3.13 7.08
C SER A 218 29.27 -2.27 5.97
N GLY A 219 28.43 -1.61 5.18
CA GLY A 219 28.82 -0.92 3.93
C GLY A 219 29.23 -1.87 2.81
N VAL A 220 29.03 -3.19 2.96
CA VAL A 220 29.47 -4.24 2.05
C VAL A 220 28.27 -4.92 1.40
N TRP A 221 28.36 -5.18 0.10
CA TRP A 221 27.32 -5.81 -0.73
C TRP A 221 27.63 -7.29 -0.98
N ASN A 222 28.01 -8.03 0.04
CA ASN A 222 28.17 -9.47 -0.02
C ASN A 222 27.56 -10.10 1.23
N ASN A 223 26.98 -11.28 1.03
CA ASN A 223 26.40 -12.12 2.06
C ASN A 223 26.41 -13.56 1.54
N HIS A 224 26.29 -14.55 2.42
CA HIS A 224 26.22 -15.96 2.02
C HIS A 224 25.05 -16.71 2.63
N GLY A 225 24.04 -15.99 3.07
CA GLY A 225 22.88 -16.57 3.72
C GLY A 225 21.55 -16.06 3.20
N ILE A 226 20.57 -16.96 3.27
CA ILE A 226 19.14 -16.67 3.06
C ILE A 226 18.35 -17.25 4.21
N ASN A 227 17.20 -16.65 4.50
CA ASN A 227 16.26 -17.11 5.51
C ASN A 227 15.02 -17.69 4.84
N LEU A 228 14.60 -18.86 5.29
CA LEU A 228 13.31 -19.45 5.01
C LEU A 228 12.45 -19.37 6.27
N ILE A 229 11.34 -18.64 6.21
CA ILE A 229 10.55 -18.25 7.37
C ILE A 229 9.12 -18.71 7.15
N ARG A 230 8.49 -19.25 8.18
CA ARG A 230 7.15 -19.82 8.12
C ARG A 230 6.27 -19.31 9.24
N SER A 231 4.97 -19.14 8.93
CA SER A 231 3.90 -18.90 9.90
C SER A 231 2.67 -19.73 9.56
N ARG A 232 1.85 -20.04 10.56
CA ARG A 232 0.52 -20.65 10.37
C ARG A 232 -0.61 -19.63 10.52
N ASP A 233 -0.29 -18.43 11.02
CA ASP A 233 -1.28 -17.43 11.43
C ASP A 233 -0.95 -15.98 11.02
N LEU A 234 0.17 -15.75 10.29
CA LEU A 234 0.68 -14.44 9.89
C LEU A 234 1.26 -13.58 11.03
N ILE A 235 1.25 -14.08 12.27
CA ILE A 235 1.69 -13.36 13.46
C ILE A 235 2.94 -14.00 14.07
N HIS A 236 2.91 -15.33 14.21
CA HIS A 236 4.01 -16.10 14.80
C HIS A 236 4.87 -16.71 13.71
N TRP A 237 6.13 -16.32 13.68
CA TRP A 237 7.07 -16.70 12.63
C TRP A 237 8.24 -17.50 13.19
N GLU A 238 8.59 -18.56 12.49
CA GLU A 238 9.77 -19.38 12.73
C GLU A 238 10.68 -19.33 11.51
N GLY A 239 11.98 -19.15 11.68
CA GLY A 239 12.95 -19.07 10.59
C GLY A 239 14.00 -20.16 10.65
N THR A 240 14.57 -20.46 9.48
CA THR A 240 15.77 -21.28 9.29
C THR A 240 16.72 -20.53 8.37
N THR A 241 17.92 -20.25 8.84
CA THR A 241 18.98 -19.61 8.06
C THR A 241 19.85 -20.64 7.37
N PHE A 242 20.10 -20.47 6.09
CA PHE A 242 21.01 -21.31 5.31
C PHE A 242 22.27 -20.52 4.98
N ASP A 243 23.36 -20.84 5.67
CA ASP A 243 24.69 -20.27 5.44
C ASP A 243 25.45 -21.12 4.40
N PHE A 244 25.46 -20.69 3.16
CA PHE A 244 26.08 -21.43 2.05
C PHE A 244 27.58 -21.65 2.24
N ASN A 245 28.28 -20.75 2.94
CA ASN A 245 29.72 -20.92 3.20
C ASN A 245 30.05 -22.08 4.14
N ARG A 246 29.06 -22.69 4.79
CA ARG A 246 29.23 -23.90 5.57
C ARG A 246 29.34 -25.18 4.74
N GLY A 247 29.23 -25.06 3.41
CA GLY A 247 29.38 -26.17 2.48
C GLY A 247 28.16 -27.06 2.37
N LYS A 248 28.38 -28.25 1.76
CA LYS A 248 27.31 -29.18 1.36
C LYS A 248 26.46 -29.70 2.55
N SER A 249 27.01 -29.73 3.73
CA SER A 249 26.42 -30.38 4.91
C SER A 249 25.12 -29.67 5.39
N ILE A 250 24.85 -28.45 4.96
CA ILE A 250 23.61 -27.72 5.31
C ILE A 250 22.42 -28.18 4.49
N PHE A 251 22.65 -28.82 3.35
CA PHE A 251 21.61 -29.22 2.42
C PHE A 251 21.08 -30.63 2.71
N SER A 252 19.87 -30.93 2.31
CA SER A 252 19.22 -32.24 2.52
C SER A 252 19.75 -33.33 1.58
N ASP A 253 20.49 -32.98 0.54
CA ASP A 253 21.06 -33.88 -0.47
C ASP A 253 22.59 -33.74 -0.62
N PRO A 254 23.41 -33.79 0.48
CA PRO A 254 24.82 -33.44 0.46
C PRO A 254 25.69 -34.37 -0.39
N ASP A 255 25.23 -35.60 -0.66
CA ASP A 255 25.93 -36.59 -1.46
C ASP A 255 25.66 -36.47 -2.98
N VAL A 256 24.76 -35.60 -3.38
CA VAL A 256 24.41 -35.37 -4.80
C VAL A 256 25.46 -34.47 -5.43
N THR A 257 25.88 -34.80 -6.65
CA THR A 257 26.73 -33.95 -7.51
C THR A 257 25.80 -33.11 -8.38
N THR A 258 25.84 -31.78 -8.24
CA THR A 258 24.99 -30.84 -9.01
C THR A 258 25.67 -30.35 -10.27
N GLY A 259 27.01 -30.44 -10.34
CA GLY A 259 27.81 -29.92 -11.43
C GLY A 259 28.03 -28.41 -11.36
N VAL A 260 27.73 -27.79 -10.21
CA VAL A 260 27.89 -26.35 -9.98
C VAL A 260 28.85 -26.10 -8.81
N TYR A 261 28.42 -26.42 -7.59
CA TYR A 261 29.22 -26.34 -6.38
C TYR A 261 29.27 -27.76 -5.76
N ASP A 262 30.32 -28.52 -6.05
CA ASP A 262 30.42 -29.92 -5.65
C ASP A 262 31.36 -30.18 -4.47
N THR A 263 32.06 -29.13 -4.02
CA THR A 263 33.01 -29.16 -2.88
C THR A 263 32.74 -28.05 -1.89
N ASP A 264 33.09 -28.26 -0.62
CA ASP A 264 32.98 -27.24 0.44
C ASP A 264 33.85 -26.00 0.14
N GLU A 265 34.98 -26.18 -0.58
CA GLU A 265 35.83 -25.08 -1.01
C GLU A 265 35.14 -24.18 -2.05
N GLU A 266 34.32 -24.72 -2.93
CA GLU A 266 33.54 -23.95 -3.91
C GLU A 266 32.42 -23.20 -3.22
N TYR A 267 31.73 -23.80 -2.24
CA TYR A 267 30.74 -23.12 -1.40
C TYR A 267 31.38 -21.97 -0.60
N ALA A 268 32.55 -22.16 -0.03
CA ALA A 268 33.26 -21.12 0.73
C ALA A 268 33.65 -19.89 -0.11
N ARG A 269 33.59 -19.98 -1.44
CA ARG A 269 33.86 -18.89 -2.37
C ARG A 269 32.60 -18.18 -2.87
N ILE A 270 31.43 -18.56 -2.40
CA ILE A 270 30.19 -17.83 -2.69
C ILE A 270 30.33 -16.44 -2.09
N ASN A 271 30.19 -15.42 -2.94
CA ASN A 271 30.33 -14.02 -2.56
C ASN A 271 28.99 -13.42 -2.11
N ARG A 272 27.90 -13.83 -2.79
CA ARG A 272 26.55 -13.33 -2.45
C ARG A 272 25.47 -14.31 -2.87
N VAL A 273 24.40 -14.35 -2.06
CA VAL A 273 23.15 -15.06 -2.33
C VAL A 273 22.02 -14.10 -2.07
N TRP A 274 21.29 -13.64 -3.12
CA TRP A 274 20.36 -12.54 -3.02
C TRP A 274 18.95 -12.88 -3.44
N ALA A 275 17.99 -12.14 -2.83
CA ALA A 275 16.59 -12.04 -3.20
C ALA A 275 15.91 -13.40 -3.43
N PRO A 276 15.88 -14.29 -2.43
CA PRO A 276 15.19 -15.56 -2.55
C PRO A 276 13.68 -15.34 -2.66
N GLN A 277 13.07 -16.03 -3.60
CA GLN A 277 11.62 -16.15 -3.74
C GLN A 277 11.25 -17.62 -3.89
N PHE A 278 9.96 -17.97 -3.87
CA PHE A 278 9.53 -19.34 -4.01
C PHE A 278 8.22 -19.47 -4.80
N ILE A 279 8.04 -20.66 -5.41
CA ILE A 279 6.80 -21.06 -6.06
C ILE A 279 6.57 -22.55 -5.82
N TRP A 280 5.31 -22.98 -5.76
CA TRP A 280 5.00 -24.41 -5.68
C TRP A 280 5.18 -25.09 -7.03
N ASP A 281 6.09 -26.06 -7.10
CA ASP A 281 6.28 -26.93 -8.26
C ASP A 281 5.44 -28.19 -8.10
N LYS A 282 4.24 -28.20 -8.69
CA LYS A 282 3.30 -29.33 -8.62
C LYS A 282 3.81 -30.59 -9.32
N ASP A 283 4.77 -30.45 -10.24
CA ASP A 283 5.30 -31.54 -11.07
C ASP A 283 6.54 -32.21 -10.46
N TYR A 284 7.06 -31.66 -9.34
CA TYR A 284 8.22 -32.22 -8.64
C TYR A 284 7.98 -33.67 -8.26
N ASN A 285 9.00 -34.52 -8.48
CA ASN A 285 9.04 -35.95 -8.13
C ASN A 285 7.80 -36.73 -8.60
N GLY A 286 7.35 -36.46 -9.82
CA GLY A 286 6.21 -37.19 -10.42
C GLY A 286 4.84 -36.76 -9.90
N GLY A 287 4.72 -35.56 -9.35
CA GLY A 287 3.47 -34.95 -8.89
C GLY A 287 3.31 -34.92 -7.37
N GLU A 288 4.33 -35.24 -6.58
CA GLU A 288 4.32 -35.06 -5.13
C GLU A 288 4.32 -33.58 -4.75
N GLY A 289 4.95 -32.74 -5.58
CA GLY A 289 5.09 -31.32 -5.38
C GLY A 289 6.12 -30.92 -4.30
N ALA A 290 6.74 -29.78 -4.48
CA ALA A 290 7.65 -29.17 -3.49
C ALA A 290 7.73 -27.66 -3.72
N TYR A 291 8.23 -26.91 -2.74
CA TYR A 291 8.52 -25.50 -2.92
C TYR A 291 9.87 -25.34 -3.63
N LEU A 292 9.82 -24.81 -4.84
CA LEU A 292 11.00 -24.39 -5.58
C LEU A 292 11.37 -23.00 -5.09
N VAL A 293 12.49 -22.89 -4.36
CA VAL A 293 13.08 -21.64 -3.89
C VAL A 293 14.15 -21.23 -4.89
N TYR A 294 14.07 -20.02 -5.43
CA TYR A 294 15.02 -19.52 -6.42
C TYR A 294 15.61 -18.18 -5.94
N TYR A 295 16.87 -17.96 -6.26
CA TYR A 295 17.70 -16.86 -5.78
C TYR A 295 18.90 -16.63 -6.69
N SER A 296 19.53 -15.47 -6.59
CA SER A 296 20.74 -15.15 -7.36
C SER A 296 21.99 -15.56 -6.59
N ILE A 297 22.98 -16.16 -7.27
CA ILE A 297 24.30 -16.38 -6.71
C ILE A 297 25.38 -15.77 -7.61
N LEU A 298 26.39 -15.16 -6.96
CA LEU A 298 27.70 -14.88 -7.53
C LEU A 298 28.76 -15.48 -6.64
N SER A 299 29.77 -16.15 -7.23
CA SER A 299 30.91 -16.66 -6.50
C SER A 299 32.23 -16.13 -7.08
N THR A 300 33.33 -16.40 -6.39
CA THR A 300 34.69 -16.15 -6.90
C THR A 300 35.31 -17.40 -7.49
N ASN A 301 34.51 -18.44 -7.76
CA ASN A 301 34.94 -19.64 -8.45
C ASN A 301 35.29 -19.33 -9.93
N GLU A 302 36.20 -20.11 -10.53
CA GLU A 302 36.56 -19.95 -11.92
C GLU A 302 35.32 -20.17 -12.83
N GLY A 303 35.03 -19.20 -13.70
CA GLY A 303 33.87 -19.22 -14.59
C GLY A 303 32.58 -18.60 -14.02
N ASP A 304 32.57 -18.18 -12.76
CA ASP A 304 31.46 -17.45 -12.15
C ASP A 304 31.71 -15.93 -12.22
N ASP A 305 31.58 -15.36 -13.40
CA ASP A 305 31.88 -13.94 -13.67
C ASP A 305 30.63 -13.02 -13.66
N HIS A 306 29.44 -13.59 -13.45
CA HIS A 306 28.17 -12.87 -13.38
C HIS A 306 27.14 -13.56 -12.50
N ASP A 307 26.15 -12.81 -12.01
CA ASP A 307 25.03 -13.38 -11.23
C ASP A 307 24.13 -14.22 -12.12
N ARG A 308 23.74 -15.38 -11.62
CA ARG A 308 22.80 -16.29 -12.26
C ARG A 308 21.67 -16.62 -11.29
N ILE A 309 20.51 -16.98 -11.81
CA ILE A 309 19.42 -17.48 -10.96
C ILE A 309 19.65 -18.98 -10.73
N PHE A 310 19.65 -19.36 -9.48
CA PHE A 310 19.71 -20.75 -9.00
C PHE A 310 18.39 -21.16 -8.38
N TYR A 311 18.19 -22.45 -8.20
CA TYR A 311 17.06 -22.98 -7.46
C TYR A 311 17.47 -24.13 -6.56
N SER A 312 16.68 -24.30 -5.50
CA SER A 312 16.69 -25.43 -4.59
C SER A 312 15.27 -25.82 -4.26
N TYR A 313 15.03 -27.03 -3.80
CA TYR A 313 13.74 -27.44 -3.28
C TYR A 313 13.74 -27.39 -1.76
N ALA A 314 12.73 -26.75 -1.18
CA ALA A 314 12.46 -26.76 0.24
C ALA A 314 11.32 -27.75 0.59
N ASP A 315 11.38 -28.29 1.81
CA ASP A 315 10.29 -29.08 2.36
C ASP A 315 9.08 -28.21 2.72
N ARG A 316 7.93 -28.85 3.04
CA ARG A 316 6.70 -28.15 3.42
C ARG A 316 6.78 -27.34 4.72
N GLU A 317 7.83 -27.55 5.52
CA GLU A 317 8.08 -26.83 6.78
C GLU A 317 9.14 -25.72 6.63
N PHE A 318 9.71 -25.52 5.44
CA PHE A 318 10.83 -24.59 5.19
C PHE A 318 12.04 -24.80 6.11
N LYS A 319 12.30 -26.06 6.50
CA LYS A 319 13.40 -26.44 7.39
C LYS A 319 14.58 -27.09 6.69
N THR A 320 14.37 -27.56 5.48
CA THR A 320 15.41 -28.17 4.66
C THR A 320 15.45 -27.55 3.26
N LEU A 321 16.62 -27.58 2.66
CA LEU A 321 16.86 -27.07 1.32
C LEU A 321 17.79 -28.04 0.57
N THR A 322 17.52 -28.34 -0.69
CA THR A 322 18.44 -29.10 -1.53
C THR A 322 19.60 -28.22 -2.00
N GLN A 323 20.69 -28.83 -2.46
CA GLN A 323 21.82 -28.10 -3.05
C GLN A 323 21.35 -27.25 -4.23
N PRO A 324 21.99 -26.06 -4.47
CA PRO A 324 21.66 -25.17 -5.58
C PRO A 324 21.95 -25.82 -6.94
N ARG A 325 21.07 -25.54 -7.89
CA ARG A 325 21.22 -25.87 -9.33
C ARG A 325 20.96 -24.62 -10.15
N VAL A 326 21.63 -24.49 -11.27
CA VAL A 326 21.38 -23.36 -12.19
C VAL A 326 19.94 -23.44 -12.71
N PHE A 327 19.21 -22.34 -12.57
CA PHE A 327 17.84 -22.20 -13.03
C PHE A 327 17.78 -21.43 -14.35
N PHE A 328 18.44 -20.25 -14.36
CA PHE A 328 18.42 -19.38 -15.53
C PHE A 328 19.77 -18.63 -15.65
N ASP A 329 20.38 -18.75 -16.83
CA ASP A 329 21.65 -18.12 -17.16
C ASP A 329 21.61 -17.63 -18.62
N PRO A 330 21.30 -16.35 -18.84
CA PRO A 330 21.32 -15.75 -20.19
C PRO A 330 22.71 -15.28 -20.63
N GLY A 331 23.77 -15.58 -19.86
CA GLY A 331 25.14 -15.13 -20.13
C GLY A 331 25.44 -13.68 -19.77
N ILE A 332 24.60 -13.08 -18.94
CA ILE A 332 24.72 -11.72 -18.38
C ILE A 332 24.14 -11.74 -16.98
N SER A 333 24.65 -10.87 -16.09
CA SER A 333 24.21 -10.79 -14.70
C SER A 333 22.70 -10.56 -14.59
N VAL A 334 22.00 -11.46 -13.88
CA VAL A 334 20.56 -11.43 -13.63
C VAL A 334 20.25 -11.69 -12.16
N ILE A 335 19.35 -10.88 -11.59
CA ILE A 335 18.94 -10.97 -10.18
C ILE A 335 17.43 -10.75 -10.04
N ASP A 336 16.88 -10.92 -8.85
CA ASP A 336 15.52 -10.54 -8.44
C ASP A 336 14.44 -11.13 -9.35
N ALA A 337 14.47 -12.44 -9.56
CA ALA A 337 13.45 -13.12 -10.33
C ALA A 337 12.15 -13.25 -9.53
N ASP A 338 11.00 -13.04 -10.21
CA ASP A 338 9.64 -13.30 -9.73
C ASP A 338 8.92 -14.18 -10.74
N ILE A 339 8.33 -15.29 -10.31
CA ILE A 339 7.71 -16.28 -11.19
C ILE A 339 6.23 -16.45 -10.87
N VAL A 340 5.39 -16.30 -11.90
CA VAL A 340 3.95 -16.51 -11.79
C VAL A 340 3.44 -17.39 -12.90
N TYR A 341 2.49 -18.29 -12.59
CA TYR A 341 1.78 -19.08 -13.61
C TYR A 341 0.63 -18.27 -14.18
N ASN A 342 0.55 -18.18 -15.51
CA ASN A 342 -0.51 -17.51 -16.22
C ASN A 342 -1.54 -18.53 -16.76
N PRO A 343 -2.77 -18.57 -16.22
CA PRO A 343 -3.79 -19.51 -16.68
C PRO A 343 -4.31 -19.20 -18.10
N TYR A 344 -4.14 -17.97 -18.61
CA TYR A 344 -4.64 -17.58 -19.94
C TYR A 344 -3.85 -18.21 -21.08
N ASP A 345 -2.54 -18.33 -20.94
CA ASP A 345 -1.67 -18.93 -21.96
C ASP A 345 -1.02 -20.25 -21.52
N SER A 346 -1.24 -20.63 -20.25
CA SER A 346 -0.71 -21.84 -19.63
C SER A 346 0.83 -21.86 -19.61
N LEU A 347 1.45 -20.70 -19.40
CA LEU A 347 2.88 -20.54 -19.27
C LEU A 347 3.24 -20.03 -17.87
N TYR A 348 4.47 -20.31 -17.45
CA TYR A 348 5.11 -19.61 -16.37
C TYR A 348 5.77 -18.35 -16.95
N HIS A 349 5.55 -17.21 -16.31
CA HIS A 349 6.17 -15.92 -16.61
C HIS A 349 7.16 -15.60 -15.51
N MET A 350 8.38 -15.27 -15.87
CA MET A 350 9.44 -14.86 -14.95
C MET A 350 9.85 -13.43 -15.29
N TYR A 351 9.68 -12.54 -14.30
CA TYR A 351 10.20 -11.18 -14.34
C TYR A 351 11.50 -11.14 -13.55
N TYR A 352 12.56 -10.60 -14.15
CA TYR A 352 13.87 -10.57 -13.54
C TYR A 352 14.62 -9.30 -13.90
N LYS A 353 15.47 -8.84 -13.00
CA LYS A 353 16.36 -7.71 -13.28
C LYS A 353 17.56 -8.20 -14.06
N ARG A 354 17.85 -7.50 -15.16
CA ARG A 354 19.07 -7.64 -15.92
C ARG A 354 20.04 -6.51 -15.57
N GLU A 355 21.26 -6.85 -15.21
CA GLU A 355 22.35 -5.91 -15.05
C GLU A 355 23.04 -5.69 -16.39
N GLY A 356 23.26 -4.48 -16.82
CA GLY A 356 23.85 -4.15 -18.09
C GLY A 356 24.08 -2.65 -18.21
N ALA A 357 24.30 -2.16 -19.42
CA ALA A 357 24.46 -0.74 -19.67
C ALA A 357 23.16 0.02 -19.37
N LEU A 358 23.26 1.13 -18.61
CA LEU A 358 22.12 1.99 -18.28
C LEU A 358 21.41 2.49 -19.54
N GLY A 359 20.08 2.44 -19.51
CA GLY A 359 19.22 2.96 -20.57
C GLY A 359 19.04 2.06 -21.80
N THR A 360 19.79 0.96 -21.92
CA THR A 360 19.70 0.04 -23.06
C THR A 360 19.54 -1.42 -22.67
N GLU A 361 20.21 -1.88 -21.63
CA GLU A 361 20.26 -3.30 -21.24
C GLU A 361 19.77 -3.53 -19.81
N ARG A 362 19.94 -2.55 -18.91
CA ARG A 362 19.54 -2.67 -17.51
C ARG A 362 18.04 -2.42 -17.35
N GLY A 363 17.37 -3.23 -16.53
CA GLY A 363 15.94 -3.10 -16.24
C GLY A 363 15.29 -4.44 -15.96
N ILE A 364 13.97 -4.47 -15.89
CA ILE A 364 13.19 -5.68 -15.68
C ILE A 364 12.80 -6.25 -17.04
N TYR A 365 13.08 -7.53 -17.20
CA TYR A 365 12.80 -8.33 -18.40
C TYR A 365 11.77 -9.40 -18.05
N GLU A 366 11.11 -9.90 -19.08
CA GLU A 366 10.19 -11.02 -19.00
C GLU A 366 10.70 -12.20 -19.82
N ALA A 367 10.65 -13.39 -19.23
CA ALA A 367 10.84 -14.65 -19.93
C ALA A 367 9.71 -15.63 -19.61
N THR A 368 9.40 -16.52 -20.54
CA THR A 368 8.33 -17.52 -20.37
C THR A 368 8.82 -18.94 -20.55
N SER A 369 8.18 -19.89 -19.87
CA SER A 369 8.42 -21.32 -20.03
C SER A 369 7.13 -22.12 -19.82
N LYS A 370 7.05 -23.30 -20.43
CA LYS A 370 5.96 -24.25 -20.21
C LYS A 370 6.07 -25.02 -18.89
N THR A 371 7.28 -25.16 -18.38
CA THR A 371 7.58 -25.90 -17.15
C THR A 371 8.51 -25.07 -16.29
N LEU A 372 8.43 -25.21 -14.98
CA LEU A 372 9.34 -24.54 -14.06
C LEU A 372 10.77 -25.02 -14.27
N VAL A 373 11.01 -26.32 -14.17
CA VAL A 373 12.32 -26.94 -14.28
C VAL A 373 12.40 -27.85 -15.52
N GLY A 374 13.57 -27.90 -16.14
CA GLY A 374 13.82 -28.75 -17.31
C GLY A 374 13.26 -28.23 -18.63
N GLY A 375 12.62 -27.06 -18.62
CA GLY A 375 12.14 -26.36 -19.81
C GLY A 375 13.12 -25.32 -20.31
N THR A 376 12.79 -24.73 -21.47
CA THR A 376 13.51 -23.59 -22.01
C THR A 376 12.78 -22.31 -21.66
N TRP A 377 13.44 -21.42 -20.96
CA TRP A 377 12.98 -20.06 -20.74
C TRP A 377 13.28 -19.22 -21.97
N THR A 378 12.27 -18.59 -22.53
CA THR A 378 12.38 -17.72 -23.70
C THR A 378 12.12 -16.29 -23.30
N GLU A 379 13.12 -15.42 -23.48
CA GLU A 379 12.96 -13.98 -23.25
C GLU A 379 11.95 -13.39 -24.24
N LEU A 380 10.97 -12.63 -23.74
CA LEU A 380 9.94 -12.01 -24.54
C LEU A 380 10.21 -10.52 -24.77
N MET A 381 10.43 -9.76 -23.70
CA MET A 381 10.50 -8.31 -23.79
C MET A 381 11.23 -7.67 -22.60
N HIS A 382 11.70 -6.44 -22.83
CA HIS A 382 12.12 -5.51 -21.79
C HIS A 382 10.87 -4.79 -21.26
N VAL A 383 10.51 -5.05 -20.00
CA VAL A 383 9.24 -4.60 -19.40
C VAL A 383 9.34 -3.16 -18.95
N THR A 384 10.37 -2.82 -18.15
CA THR A 384 10.57 -1.46 -17.67
C THR A 384 11.89 -0.90 -18.19
N ASN A 385 11.78 0.22 -18.88
CA ASN A 385 12.88 1.02 -19.33
C ASN A 385 12.52 2.49 -19.06
N GLU A 386 12.58 2.89 -17.80
CA GLU A 386 12.27 4.27 -17.41
C GLU A 386 13.48 5.20 -17.63
N GLY A 387 14.10 5.10 -18.79
CA GLY A 387 15.21 5.94 -19.20
C GLY A 387 16.48 5.65 -18.39
N SER A 388 16.94 6.60 -17.58
CA SER A 388 18.10 6.45 -16.70
C SER A 388 17.76 5.87 -15.32
N GLU A 389 16.50 5.55 -15.05
CA GLU A 389 16.09 5.02 -13.75
C GLU A 389 16.58 3.59 -13.55
N GLN A 390 17.12 3.33 -12.37
CA GLN A 390 17.56 2.00 -11.97
C GLN A 390 16.47 1.34 -11.16
N VAL A 391 16.04 0.17 -11.60
CA VAL A 391 14.91 -0.58 -11.03
C VAL A 391 15.30 -2.01 -10.73
N GLU A 392 14.65 -2.62 -9.71
CA GLU A 392 14.88 -4.00 -9.27
C GLU A 392 13.67 -4.52 -8.45
N GLY A 393 13.75 -5.77 -7.99
CA GLY A 393 12.82 -6.28 -6.99
C GLY A 393 11.43 -6.56 -7.54
N SER A 394 11.31 -7.36 -8.59
CA SER A 394 10.04 -7.72 -9.22
C SER A 394 9.13 -8.50 -8.26
N SER A 395 7.85 -8.16 -8.23
CA SER A 395 6.79 -8.93 -7.57
C SER A 395 5.47 -8.75 -8.32
N THR A 396 4.84 -9.84 -8.69
CA THR A 396 3.63 -9.82 -9.51
C THR A 396 2.44 -10.36 -8.73
N VAL A 397 1.33 -9.62 -8.74
CA VAL A 397 0.06 -10.08 -8.18
C VAL A 397 -1.10 -9.76 -9.11
N ARG A 398 -1.98 -10.74 -9.32
CA ARG A 398 -3.25 -10.49 -10.00
C ARG A 398 -4.18 -9.72 -9.06
N ARG A 399 -4.86 -8.71 -9.57
CA ARG A 399 -5.86 -7.97 -8.81
C ARG A 399 -7.05 -8.87 -8.46
N ILE A 400 -7.62 -8.61 -7.30
CA ILE A 400 -8.75 -9.38 -6.78
C ILE A 400 -9.93 -9.27 -7.75
N ASN A 401 -10.35 -10.40 -8.30
CA ASN A 401 -11.44 -10.53 -9.27
C ASN A 401 -11.29 -9.63 -10.52
N GLU A 402 -10.06 -9.35 -10.94
CA GLU A 402 -9.76 -8.63 -12.19
C GLU A 402 -8.79 -9.44 -13.06
N ASP A 403 -8.84 -9.20 -14.37
CA ASP A 403 -7.92 -9.80 -15.35
C ASP A 403 -6.70 -8.91 -15.61
N VAL A 404 -6.26 -8.20 -14.58
CA VAL A 404 -5.13 -7.28 -14.56
C VAL A 404 -4.14 -7.70 -13.49
N TYR A 405 -2.87 -7.67 -13.83
CA TYR A 405 -1.77 -7.91 -12.90
C TYR A 405 -1.07 -6.60 -12.57
N ASN A 406 -0.72 -6.41 -11.30
CA ASN A 406 0.24 -5.40 -10.89
C ASN A 406 1.61 -6.07 -10.87
N LEU A 407 2.56 -5.52 -11.63
CA LEU A 407 3.98 -5.81 -11.50
C LEU A 407 4.60 -4.70 -10.67
N TYR A 408 5.00 -5.01 -9.46
CA TYR A 408 5.69 -4.10 -8.56
C TYR A 408 7.20 -4.20 -8.73
N TYR A 409 7.87 -3.10 -8.45
CA TYR A 409 9.33 -3.03 -8.44
C TYR A 409 9.83 -1.80 -7.69
N MET A 410 11.07 -1.84 -7.27
CA MET A 410 11.73 -0.73 -6.62
C MET A 410 12.52 0.11 -7.62
N ARG A 411 12.41 1.44 -7.52
CA ARG A 411 13.36 2.37 -8.12
C ARG A 411 14.34 2.84 -7.04
N TYR A 412 15.65 2.63 -7.25
CA TYR A 412 16.69 2.99 -6.29
C TYR A 412 17.60 4.14 -6.76
N SER A 413 17.39 4.71 -7.93
CA SER A 413 18.07 5.90 -8.43
C SER A 413 17.19 7.14 -8.36
N GLY A 414 17.76 8.31 -8.03
CA GLY A 414 16.99 9.57 -7.95
C GLY A 414 15.99 9.65 -6.79
N GLY A 415 16.28 8.94 -5.71
CA GLY A 415 15.41 8.74 -4.55
C GLY A 415 14.65 7.40 -4.63
N ASN A 416 14.59 6.70 -3.50
CA ASN A 416 13.91 5.41 -3.43
C ASN A 416 12.40 5.57 -3.60
N ALA A 417 11.78 4.74 -4.42
CA ALA A 417 10.33 4.68 -4.59
C ALA A 417 9.91 3.26 -4.93
N TYR A 418 8.84 2.78 -4.31
CA TYR A 418 8.17 1.56 -4.73
C TYR A 418 7.17 1.90 -5.82
N LYS A 419 7.22 1.19 -6.94
CA LYS A 419 6.46 1.50 -8.15
C LYS A 419 5.67 0.27 -8.60
N TYR A 420 4.71 0.50 -9.46
CA TYR A 420 4.01 -0.57 -10.16
C TYR A 420 3.69 -0.16 -11.60
N CYS A 421 3.60 -1.13 -12.47
CA CYS A 421 2.91 -1.04 -13.75
C CYS A 421 1.82 -2.10 -13.81
N GLU A 422 0.85 -1.90 -14.69
CA GLU A 422 -0.25 -2.84 -14.89
C GLU A 422 -0.02 -3.61 -16.18
N THR A 423 -0.26 -4.91 -16.15
CA THR A 423 -0.22 -5.76 -17.34
C THR A 423 -1.54 -6.49 -17.48
N ASP A 424 -2.10 -6.57 -18.68
CA ASP A 424 -3.12 -7.56 -19.01
C ASP A 424 -2.44 -8.83 -19.49
N HIS A 425 -2.99 -9.98 -19.17
CA HIS A 425 -2.45 -11.28 -19.61
C HIS A 425 -0.94 -11.43 -19.47
N LEU A 426 -0.34 -10.77 -18.48
CA LEU A 426 1.09 -10.78 -18.21
C LEU A 426 1.95 -10.48 -19.45
N GLY A 427 2.35 -9.21 -19.59
CA GLY A 427 3.32 -8.77 -20.56
C GLY A 427 2.80 -8.33 -21.93
N LEU A 428 1.53 -8.50 -22.27
CA LEU A 428 1.02 -8.10 -23.57
C LEU A 428 0.76 -6.60 -23.69
N ASN A 429 0.27 -5.95 -22.62
CA ASN A 429 0.02 -4.51 -22.59
C ASN A 429 0.49 -3.95 -21.23
N VAL A 430 1.69 -3.41 -21.21
CA VAL A 430 2.27 -2.80 -20.02
C VAL A 430 1.95 -1.31 -19.97
N THR A 431 1.32 -0.84 -18.90
CA THR A 431 1.03 0.58 -18.71
C THR A 431 2.28 1.36 -18.27
N HIS A 432 2.18 2.70 -18.29
CA HIS A 432 3.20 3.53 -17.66
C HIS A 432 3.23 3.29 -16.15
N SER A 433 4.43 3.34 -15.57
CA SER A 433 4.61 3.14 -14.14
C SER A 433 4.05 4.28 -13.30
N SER A 434 3.58 3.92 -12.10
CA SER A 434 3.13 4.85 -11.08
C SER A 434 3.77 4.50 -9.74
N ASN A 435 3.78 5.45 -8.81
CA ASN A 435 4.24 5.17 -7.45
C ASN A 435 3.16 4.41 -6.67
N VAL A 436 3.57 3.51 -5.81
CA VAL A 436 2.75 2.95 -4.75
C VAL A 436 2.66 4.00 -3.64
N GLU A 437 1.46 4.24 -3.12
CA GLU A 437 1.20 5.24 -2.10
C GLU A 437 1.21 4.61 -0.69
N GLY A 438 1.55 5.42 0.32
CA GLY A 438 1.53 5.01 1.73
C GLY A 438 2.76 4.24 2.20
N THR A 439 3.72 3.95 1.32
CA THR A 439 4.91 3.14 1.64
C THR A 439 6.16 3.96 1.98
N GLY A 440 6.13 5.28 1.79
CA GLY A 440 7.29 6.14 2.08
C GLY A 440 8.55 5.74 1.28
N ALA A 441 9.69 5.70 1.96
CA ALA A 441 10.99 5.30 1.40
C ALA A 441 11.25 3.79 1.52
N PHE A 442 10.22 2.97 1.53
CA PHE A 442 10.33 1.51 1.65
C PHE A 442 10.92 0.90 0.39
N GLN A 443 11.65 -0.18 0.58
CA GLN A 443 12.38 -0.88 -0.47
C GLN A 443 11.80 -2.27 -0.66
N HIS A 444 12.21 -2.87 -1.76
CA HIS A 444 12.13 -4.26 -2.17
C HIS A 444 11.19 -5.13 -1.30
N GLY A 445 10.17 -5.66 -1.88
CA GLY A 445 9.19 -6.48 -1.19
C GLY A 445 8.21 -7.12 -2.17
N SER A 446 7.21 -7.80 -1.64
CA SER A 446 6.21 -8.49 -2.43
C SER A 446 4.81 -8.31 -1.88
N VAL A 447 3.81 -8.49 -2.73
CA VAL A 447 2.41 -8.33 -2.38
C VAL A 447 1.67 -9.64 -2.57
N MET A 448 0.83 -10.02 -1.60
CA MET A 448 -0.13 -11.10 -1.76
C MET A 448 -1.55 -10.64 -1.40
N THR A 449 -2.55 -11.36 -1.90
CA THR A 449 -3.95 -11.11 -1.52
C THR A 449 -4.30 -11.82 -0.23
N VAL A 450 -5.15 -11.18 0.60
CA VAL A 450 -5.59 -11.72 1.91
C VAL A 450 -7.11 -11.80 2.00
N THR A 451 -7.60 -12.74 2.82
CA THR A 451 -9.01 -12.86 3.17
C THR A 451 -9.42 -11.76 4.16
N GLU A 452 -10.72 -11.59 4.40
CA GLU A 452 -11.22 -10.65 5.41
C GLU A 452 -10.73 -10.99 6.81
N GLU A 453 -10.71 -12.28 7.16
CA GLU A 453 -10.22 -12.75 8.45
C GLU A 453 -8.75 -12.40 8.67
N GLU A 454 -7.89 -12.69 7.68
CA GLU A 454 -6.46 -12.37 7.72
C GLU A 454 -6.21 -10.85 7.80
N TYR A 455 -6.95 -10.08 7.03
CA TYR A 455 -6.83 -8.62 7.01
C TYR A 455 -7.16 -8.02 8.39
N ARG A 456 -8.31 -8.41 8.95
CA ARG A 456 -8.78 -7.94 10.26
C ARG A 456 -7.90 -8.44 11.40
N LEU A 457 -7.39 -9.66 11.29
CA LEU A 457 -6.44 -10.23 12.24
C LEU A 457 -5.16 -9.40 12.32
N LEU A 458 -4.54 -9.12 11.17
CA LEU A 458 -3.31 -8.33 11.10
C LEU A 458 -3.52 -6.89 11.60
N GLN A 459 -4.65 -6.29 11.30
CA GLN A 459 -4.99 -4.96 11.79
C GLN A 459 -5.13 -4.98 13.33
N ALA A 460 -5.91 -5.90 13.88
CA ALA A 460 -6.10 -6.01 15.33
C ALA A 460 -4.81 -6.37 16.06
N TRP A 461 -3.98 -7.21 15.48
CA TRP A 461 -2.65 -7.52 16.01
C TRP A 461 -1.76 -6.28 16.08
N SER A 462 -1.69 -5.51 15.01
CA SER A 462 -0.95 -4.25 14.98
C SER A 462 -1.47 -3.27 16.03
N ASP A 463 -2.79 -3.12 16.14
CA ASP A 463 -3.41 -2.23 17.12
C ASP A 463 -3.03 -2.63 18.56
N VAL A 464 -3.10 -3.93 18.90
CA VAL A 464 -2.71 -4.42 20.23
C VAL A 464 -1.22 -4.19 20.49
N ARG A 465 -0.35 -4.53 19.53
CA ARG A 465 1.11 -4.38 19.66
C ARG A 465 1.55 -2.93 19.84
N LEU A 466 0.83 -1.98 19.23
CA LEU A 466 1.11 -0.55 19.38
C LEU A 466 0.51 0.05 20.67
N TYR A 467 -0.62 -0.49 21.12
CA TYR A 467 -1.35 0.10 22.23
C TYR A 467 -0.93 -0.46 23.60
N LEU A 468 -0.57 -1.75 23.67
CA LEU A 468 -0.18 -2.43 24.91
C LEU A 468 1.00 -1.75 25.62
N PRO A 469 2.13 -1.43 24.97
CA PRO A 469 3.26 -0.77 25.64
C PRO A 469 2.88 0.58 26.25
N ARG A 470 2.02 1.35 25.59
CA ARG A 470 1.54 2.64 26.11
C ARG A 470 0.74 2.47 27.40
N VAL A 471 -0.05 1.41 27.49
CA VAL A 471 -0.83 1.10 28.71
C VAL A 471 0.06 0.58 29.83
N GLU A 472 1.09 -0.21 29.49
CA GLU A 472 2.10 -0.68 30.44
C GLU A 472 2.91 0.46 31.04
N ASP A 473 3.40 1.38 30.20
CA ASP A 473 4.13 2.59 30.64
C ASP A 473 3.25 3.44 31.56
N LEU A 474 1.99 3.66 31.19
CA LEU A 474 1.06 4.43 31.99
C LEU A 474 0.73 3.76 33.33
N LYS A 475 0.64 2.42 33.35
CA LYS A 475 0.52 1.63 34.58
C LYS A 475 1.74 1.80 35.47
N GLU A 476 2.95 1.71 34.91
CA GLU A 476 4.20 1.88 35.66
C GLU A 476 4.29 3.28 36.27
N GLU A 477 3.98 4.33 35.52
CA GLU A 477 4.03 5.71 35.98
C GLU A 477 2.97 6.01 37.07
N SER A 478 1.74 5.52 36.87
CA SER A 478 0.61 5.84 37.73
C SER A 478 0.45 4.92 38.94
N GLY A 479 0.96 3.68 38.85
CA GLY A 479 0.71 2.62 39.82
C GLY A 479 -0.75 2.14 39.87
N SER A 480 -1.58 2.52 38.87
CA SER A 480 -3.01 2.22 38.84
C SER A 480 -3.28 0.75 38.48
N GLN A 481 -4.16 0.10 39.26
CA GLN A 481 -4.58 -1.29 39.00
C GLN A 481 -5.68 -1.40 37.93
N VAL A 482 -6.21 -0.30 37.43
CA VAL A 482 -7.26 -0.28 36.39
C VAL A 482 -6.82 -0.97 35.11
N PHE A 483 -5.51 -1.01 34.86
CA PHE A 483 -4.90 -1.59 33.68
C PHE A 483 -4.64 -3.09 33.73
N ASP A 484 -4.57 -3.69 34.96
CA ASP A 484 -4.10 -5.07 35.17
C ASP A 484 -4.85 -6.14 34.35
N ALA A 485 -6.17 -6.00 34.28
CA ALA A 485 -7.00 -6.97 33.55
C ALA A 485 -6.84 -6.85 32.04
N ALA A 486 -6.75 -5.62 31.51
CA ALA A 486 -6.63 -5.36 30.09
C ALA A 486 -5.24 -5.76 29.56
N ILE A 487 -4.17 -5.46 30.29
CA ILE A 487 -2.80 -5.87 29.96
C ILE A 487 -2.74 -7.39 29.87
N ARG A 488 -3.16 -8.10 30.92
CA ARG A 488 -3.16 -9.58 30.92
C ARG A 488 -3.98 -10.16 29.76
N GLN A 489 -5.17 -9.57 29.46
CA GLN A 489 -5.98 -10.03 28.34
C GLN A 489 -5.26 -9.84 27.00
N ALA A 490 -4.50 -8.75 26.82
CA ALA A 490 -3.72 -8.49 25.62
C ALA A 490 -2.52 -9.44 25.48
N GLU A 491 -1.78 -9.69 26.57
CA GLU A 491 -0.69 -10.65 26.61
C GLU A 491 -1.20 -12.07 26.28
N GLU A 492 -2.28 -12.53 26.95
CA GLU A 492 -2.90 -13.83 26.68
C GLU A 492 -3.41 -13.96 25.24
N ALA A 493 -3.94 -12.88 24.66
CA ALA A 493 -4.39 -12.87 23.26
C ALA A 493 -3.24 -12.99 22.26
N LEU A 494 -2.10 -12.34 22.53
CA LEU A 494 -0.90 -12.40 21.69
C LEU A 494 -0.22 -13.78 21.73
N ASP A 495 -0.40 -14.57 22.77
CA ASP A 495 0.15 -15.93 22.91
C ASP A 495 -0.69 -17.02 22.21
N LEU A 496 -1.89 -16.70 21.73
CA LEU A 496 -2.72 -17.67 21.00
C LEU A 496 -2.11 -18.00 19.65
N THR A 497 -2.26 -19.27 19.20
CA THR A 497 -1.71 -19.76 17.93
C THR A 497 -2.77 -20.22 16.92
N SER A 498 -4.04 -20.17 17.30
CA SER A 498 -5.18 -20.50 16.42
C SER A 498 -5.72 -19.25 15.77
N VAL A 499 -5.76 -19.19 14.45
CA VAL A 499 -6.30 -18.04 13.67
C VAL A 499 -7.69 -17.65 14.16
N SER A 500 -8.60 -18.61 14.38
CA SER A 500 -9.96 -18.33 14.82
C SER A 500 -10.03 -17.78 16.26
N GLU A 501 -9.14 -18.21 17.14
CA GLU A 501 -9.05 -17.68 18.50
C GLU A 501 -8.43 -16.28 18.50
N LEU A 502 -7.35 -16.07 17.74
CA LEU A 502 -6.71 -14.78 17.53
C LEU A 502 -7.69 -13.74 16.95
N SER A 503 -8.46 -14.11 15.92
CA SER A 503 -9.44 -13.23 15.26
C SER A 503 -10.54 -12.74 16.20
N MET A 504 -10.83 -13.48 17.29
CA MET A 504 -11.78 -13.06 18.32
C MET A 504 -11.09 -12.33 19.48
N ALA A 505 -9.94 -12.81 19.91
CA ALA A 505 -9.29 -12.33 21.13
C ALA A 505 -8.59 -10.97 20.95
N LEU A 506 -7.90 -10.75 19.81
CA LEU A 506 -7.15 -9.51 19.58
C LEU A 506 -8.04 -8.26 19.50
N PRO A 507 -9.16 -8.23 18.74
CA PRO A 507 -10.06 -7.09 18.78
C PRO A 507 -10.64 -6.84 20.19
N ALA A 508 -10.98 -7.90 20.93
CA ALA A 508 -11.48 -7.79 22.30
C ALA A 508 -10.43 -7.24 23.27
N ALA A 509 -9.18 -7.63 23.11
CA ALA A 509 -8.05 -7.14 23.88
C ALA A 509 -7.77 -5.65 23.61
N TYR A 510 -7.79 -5.26 22.34
CA TYR A 510 -7.64 -3.85 21.96
C TYR A 510 -8.73 -2.96 22.59
N GLU A 511 -10.00 -3.38 22.50
CA GLU A 511 -11.11 -2.68 23.14
C GLU A 511 -10.98 -2.65 24.68
N ALA A 512 -10.44 -3.70 25.31
CA ALA A 512 -10.19 -3.72 26.75
C ALA A 512 -9.08 -2.72 27.16
N LEU A 513 -8.00 -2.63 26.39
CA LEU A 513 -6.94 -1.64 26.60
C LEU A 513 -7.48 -0.20 26.48
N LYS A 514 -8.26 0.08 25.43
CA LYS A 514 -8.92 1.38 25.25
C LYS A 514 -9.86 1.71 26.40
N ALA A 515 -10.69 0.75 26.84
CA ALA A 515 -11.61 0.94 27.95
C ALA A 515 -10.89 1.20 29.28
N ALA A 516 -9.75 0.57 29.52
CA ALA A 516 -8.93 0.82 30.71
C ALA A 516 -8.35 2.25 30.70
N MET A 517 -7.83 2.71 29.57
CA MET A 517 -7.36 4.10 29.43
C MET A 517 -8.49 5.10 29.58
N GLU A 518 -9.67 4.81 29.01
CA GLU A 518 -10.86 5.64 29.18
C GLU A 518 -11.28 5.74 30.64
N THR A 519 -11.33 4.61 31.35
CA THR A 519 -11.67 4.56 32.79
C THR A 519 -10.67 5.37 33.61
N TYR A 520 -9.38 5.21 33.36
CA TYR A 520 -8.35 5.98 34.06
C TYR A 520 -8.47 7.48 33.78
N THR A 521 -8.74 7.88 32.55
CA THR A 521 -9.00 9.28 32.18
C THR A 521 -10.20 9.85 32.89
N GLU A 522 -11.30 9.07 32.97
CA GLU A 522 -12.52 9.47 33.71
C GLU A 522 -12.24 9.65 35.21
N ASP A 523 -11.48 8.75 35.82
CA ASP A 523 -11.11 8.82 37.24
C ASP A 523 -10.28 10.06 37.56
N LEU A 524 -9.28 10.36 36.70
CA LEU A 524 -8.46 11.57 36.83
C LEU A 524 -9.31 12.85 36.71
N CYS A 525 -10.16 12.93 35.67
CA CYS A 525 -11.05 14.09 35.49
C CYS A 525 -12.07 14.22 36.59
N ALA A 526 -12.61 13.11 37.11
CA ALA A 526 -13.55 13.11 38.25
C ALA A 526 -12.87 13.59 39.55
N GLY A 527 -11.59 13.27 39.73
CA GLY A 527 -10.78 13.73 40.86
C GLY A 527 -10.41 15.22 40.85
N TRP A 528 -10.54 15.91 39.70
CA TRP A 528 -10.16 17.29 39.55
C TRP A 528 -10.77 18.24 40.61
N THR A 529 -9.97 19.15 41.14
CA THR A 529 -10.37 20.20 42.06
C THR A 529 -10.08 21.60 41.51
N PRO A 530 -10.85 22.64 41.91
CA PRO A 530 -10.70 23.98 41.39
C PRO A 530 -9.27 24.55 41.53
N GLY A 531 -8.69 24.96 40.44
CA GLY A 531 -7.32 25.53 40.35
C GLY A 531 -6.23 24.52 40.02
N GLU A 532 -6.57 23.24 39.88
CA GLU A 532 -5.66 22.22 39.41
C GLU A 532 -5.70 22.07 37.90
N GLU A 533 -4.62 21.61 37.33
CA GLU A 533 -4.49 21.16 35.94
C GLU A 533 -4.18 19.67 35.97
N VAL A 534 -5.05 18.83 35.37
CA VAL A 534 -4.78 17.39 35.19
C VAL A 534 -4.07 17.21 33.87
N ASP A 535 -2.85 16.69 33.90
CA ASP A 535 -2.07 16.42 32.69
C ASP A 535 -2.59 15.16 31.99
N LEU A 536 -3.10 15.33 30.78
CA LEU A 536 -3.59 14.29 29.87
C LEU A 536 -2.74 14.19 28.60
N THR A 537 -1.53 14.75 28.59
CA THR A 537 -0.63 14.77 27.45
C THR A 537 -0.28 13.36 26.96
N TRP A 538 -0.25 12.38 27.86
CA TRP A 538 -0.02 10.97 27.56
C TRP A 538 -1.10 10.34 26.64
N LEU A 539 -2.26 10.97 26.46
CA LEU A 539 -3.25 10.55 25.45
C LEU A 539 -2.79 10.87 24.02
N LEU A 540 -1.97 11.91 23.84
CA LEU A 540 -1.42 12.25 22.55
C LEU A 540 -0.30 11.29 22.17
N VAL A 541 -0.23 10.92 20.92
CA VAL A 541 0.90 10.20 20.34
C VAL A 541 1.94 11.21 19.89
N ASN A 542 3.19 11.04 20.32
CA ASN A 542 4.31 11.87 19.89
C ASN A 542 4.03 13.39 20.01
N PRO A 543 3.70 13.89 21.21
CA PRO A 543 3.34 15.30 21.43
C PRO A 543 4.53 16.26 21.34
N ASP A 544 5.76 15.74 21.36
CA ASP A 544 7.03 16.44 21.22
C ASP A 544 7.68 16.24 19.84
N PHE A 545 6.99 15.61 18.92
CA PHE A 545 7.43 15.34 17.54
C PHE A 545 8.79 14.65 17.39
N SER A 546 9.34 14.06 18.45
CA SER A 546 10.62 13.33 18.43
C SER A 546 10.62 12.13 17.47
N GLU A 547 9.44 11.59 17.16
CA GLU A 547 9.22 10.52 16.17
C GLU A 547 8.64 11.06 14.83
N GLY A 548 8.92 12.30 14.47
CA GLY A 548 8.43 12.90 13.24
C GLY A 548 6.92 13.14 13.26
N SER A 549 6.20 12.72 12.21
CA SER A 549 4.74 12.89 12.10
C SER A 549 3.92 11.71 12.65
N LYS A 550 4.54 10.78 13.35
CA LYS A 550 3.90 9.59 13.91
C LYS A 550 2.68 9.97 14.77
N GLY A 551 1.54 9.32 14.50
CA GLY A 551 0.30 9.54 15.23
C GLY A 551 -0.48 10.80 14.83
N TRP A 552 0.03 11.62 13.92
CA TRP A 552 -0.63 12.83 13.43
C TRP A 552 -1.24 12.61 12.04
N GLU A 553 -2.53 12.88 11.92
CA GLU A 553 -3.29 12.76 10.68
C GLU A 553 -3.33 14.08 9.90
N GLY A 554 -3.81 14.02 8.64
CA GLY A 554 -3.99 15.18 7.78
C GLY A 554 -2.73 15.54 6.99
N THR A 555 -2.31 16.80 7.02
CA THR A 555 -1.15 17.26 6.24
C THR A 555 0.16 16.86 6.91
N SER A 556 0.99 16.11 6.21
CA SER A 556 2.32 15.73 6.69
C SER A 556 3.26 16.95 6.82
N PHE A 557 4.12 16.92 7.83
CA PHE A 557 5.09 17.96 8.13
C PHE A 557 6.51 17.40 8.21
N THR A 558 7.48 18.28 8.20
CA THR A 558 8.87 17.96 8.46
C THR A 558 9.17 18.20 9.94
N ALA A 559 9.79 17.23 10.60
CA ALA A 559 10.34 17.39 11.94
C ALA A 559 11.84 17.15 11.94
N ALA A 560 12.57 17.93 12.72
CA ALA A 560 13.99 17.71 12.93
C ALA A 560 14.23 16.57 13.91
N SER A 561 15.44 16.04 13.96
CA SER A 561 15.85 15.04 14.97
C SER A 561 15.77 15.55 16.42
N SER A 562 15.63 16.86 16.62
CA SER A 562 15.38 17.50 17.91
C SER A 562 13.91 17.46 18.35
N GLY A 563 13.01 17.01 17.49
CA GLY A 563 11.57 17.02 17.72
C GLY A 563 10.84 18.25 17.16
N VAL A 564 11.52 19.38 16.94
CA VAL A 564 10.86 20.60 16.42
C VAL A 564 10.31 20.36 15.00
N ALA A 565 9.03 20.60 14.83
CA ALA A 565 8.32 20.43 13.57
C ALA A 565 8.03 21.76 12.88
N GLU A 566 7.90 21.74 11.55
CA GLU A 566 7.66 22.94 10.77
C GLU A 566 6.73 22.74 9.57
N PHE A 567 6.04 23.83 9.22
CA PHE A 567 5.43 24.03 7.92
C PHE A 567 6.00 25.29 7.26
N TYR A 568 6.43 25.15 6.01
CA TYR A 568 6.93 26.24 5.21
C TYR A 568 6.15 26.35 3.91
N ASP A 569 5.68 27.57 3.60
CA ASP A 569 5.08 27.94 2.30
C ASP A 569 3.91 27.05 1.86
N LYS A 570 3.03 26.64 2.77
CA LYS A 570 1.85 25.84 2.45
C LYS A 570 0.67 26.01 3.42
N THR A 571 -0.54 25.66 2.96
CA THR A 571 -1.71 25.44 3.82
C THR A 571 -1.68 24.04 4.39
N TYR A 572 -2.28 23.85 5.57
CA TYR A 572 -2.29 22.56 6.26
C TYR A 572 -3.41 22.47 7.29
N ASP A 573 -3.77 21.25 7.63
CA ASP A 573 -4.54 20.85 8.79
C ASP A 573 -3.97 19.52 9.27
N THR A 574 -3.43 19.50 10.50
CA THR A 574 -2.76 18.36 11.11
C THR A 574 -3.32 18.16 12.51
N TYR A 575 -3.71 16.92 12.84
CA TYR A 575 -4.49 16.65 14.04
C TYR A 575 -4.38 15.23 14.56
N GLN A 576 -4.83 15.03 15.80
CA GLN A 576 -5.23 13.75 16.39
C GLN A 576 -6.68 13.85 16.89
N VAL A 577 -7.40 12.74 16.89
CA VAL A 577 -8.74 12.63 17.46
C VAL A 577 -8.68 11.72 18.69
N LEU A 578 -8.99 12.30 19.85
CA LEU A 578 -9.13 11.56 21.09
C LEU A 578 -10.61 11.22 21.29
N GLU A 579 -10.94 9.94 21.20
CA GLU A 579 -12.33 9.47 21.27
C GLU A 579 -12.83 9.44 22.71
N ARG A 580 -14.15 9.63 22.87
CA ARG A 580 -14.90 9.41 24.11
C ARG A 580 -14.34 10.15 25.35
N MET A 581 -13.75 11.31 25.17
CA MET A 581 -13.22 12.13 26.26
C MET A 581 -14.30 12.58 27.24
N PRO A 582 -14.04 12.60 28.56
CA PRO A 582 -14.97 13.08 29.57
C PRO A 582 -15.47 14.51 29.32
N ALA A 583 -16.67 14.83 29.77
CA ALA A 583 -17.17 16.21 29.75
C ALA A 583 -16.30 17.12 30.65
N GLY A 584 -15.98 18.32 30.18
CA GLY A 584 -15.16 19.29 30.91
C GLY A 584 -14.47 20.29 30.02
N THR A 585 -13.68 21.15 30.60
CA THR A 585 -12.85 22.11 29.83
C THR A 585 -11.43 21.58 29.67
N TYR A 586 -11.02 21.50 28.42
CA TYR A 586 -9.69 21.10 28.00
C TYR A 586 -8.90 22.32 27.57
N ARG A 587 -7.59 22.30 27.82
CA ARG A 587 -6.65 23.31 27.40
C ARG A 587 -5.51 22.65 26.66
N LEU A 588 -5.25 23.12 25.45
CA LEU A 588 -4.08 22.71 24.67
C LEU A 588 -3.05 23.83 24.73
N ARG A 589 -1.82 23.50 25.14
CA ARG A 589 -0.65 24.37 25.10
C ARG A 589 0.36 23.83 24.12
N ALA A 590 1.10 24.72 23.47
CA ALA A 590 2.22 24.34 22.61
C ALA A 590 3.31 25.42 22.64
N GLN A 591 4.55 25.02 22.40
CA GLN A 591 5.57 25.97 21.97
C GLN A 591 5.46 26.18 20.46
N GLY A 592 5.59 27.39 19.99
CA GLY A 592 5.53 27.66 18.57
C GLY A 592 5.41 29.15 18.21
N PHE A 593 5.73 29.46 16.99
CA PHE A 593 5.59 30.78 16.41
C PHE A 593 5.17 30.71 14.93
N TYR A 594 4.65 31.81 14.44
CA TYR A 594 4.36 32.01 13.02
C TYR A 594 5.11 33.22 12.49
N ARG A 595 5.68 33.11 11.28
CA ARG A 595 6.34 34.20 10.54
C ARG A 595 5.54 34.49 9.25
N TYR A 596 5.07 35.69 9.11
CA TYR A 596 4.23 36.15 8.00
C TYR A 596 5.04 36.53 6.75
N GLY A 597 5.45 35.58 5.93
CA GLY A 597 6.24 35.80 4.72
C GLY A 597 7.75 35.68 4.92
N ASP A 598 8.53 36.30 4.02
CA ASP A 598 9.99 36.28 4.20
C ASP A 598 10.45 37.14 5.36
N LYS A 599 11.74 36.99 5.77
CA LYS A 599 12.30 37.61 6.96
C LYS A 599 12.10 39.11 7.02
N ALA A 600 12.43 39.84 5.95
CA ALA A 600 12.37 41.30 5.91
C ALA A 600 10.93 41.80 5.84
N GLU A 601 10.11 41.16 5.03
CA GLU A 601 8.70 41.49 4.90
C GLU A 601 7.97 41.26 6.22
N ALA A 602 8.17 40.10 6.84
CA ALA A 602 7.54 39.72 8.10
C ALA A 602 7.97 40.69 9.24
N TYR A 603 9.27 41.04 9.34
CA TYR A 603 9.74 41.98 10.32
C TYR A 603 9.11 43.38 10.15
N ASN A 604 9.04 43.89 8.92
CA ASN A 604 8.43 45.19 8.65
C ASN A 604 6.92 45.17 8.95
N ALA A 605 6.20 44.09 8.55
CA ALA A 605 4.79 43.92 8.87
C ALA A 605 4.52 43.88 10.38
N HIS A 606 5.39 43.25 11.14
CA HIS A 606 5.31 43.25 12.61
C HIS A 606 5.53 44.63 13.18
N GLN A 607 6.56 45.40 12.70
CA GLN A 607 6.87 46.74 13.19
C GLN A 607 5.78 47.78 12.88
N ASP A 608 5.12 47.69 11.76
CA ASP A 608 4.05 48.61 11.36
C ASP A 608 2.65 48.13 11.75
N GLY A 609 2.52 46.90 12.35
CA GLY A 609 1.27 46.36 12.83
C GLY A 609 0.39 45.76 11.70
N SER A 610 0.93 45.54 10.53
CA SER A 610 0.21 44.89 9.38
C SER A 610 0.37 43.37 9.34
N GLU A 611 1.16 42.79 10.25
CA GLU A 611 1.33 41.34 10.34
C GLU A 611 0.00 40.60 10.54
N GLN A 612 -0.16 39.51 9.83
CA GLN A 612 -1.31 38.62 9.98
C GLN A 612 -0.85 37.24 10.46
N LEU A 613 -1.36 36.81 11.60
CA LEU A 613 -1.06 35.48 12.15
C LEU A 613 -2.08 34.46 11.60
N LEU A 614 -1.69 33.72 10.57
CA LEU A 614 -2.58 32.83 9.85
C LEU A 614 -2.62 31.41 10.43
N ALA A 615 -1.51 30.95 11.02
CA ALA A 615 -1.44 29.64 11.63
C ALA A 615 -2.10 29.62 13.02
N GLY A 616 -2.76 28.54 13.38
CA GLY A 616 -3.45 28.42 14.67
C GLY A 616 -3.42 27.03 15.27
N LEU A 617 -3.46 27.02 16.60
CA LEU A 617 -3.67 25.86 17.43
C LEU A 617 -5.17 25.71 17.69
N TYR A 618 -5.72 24.49 17.69
CA TYR A 618 -7.15 24.31 17.92
C TYR A 618 -7.51 23.08 18.77
N LEU A 619 -8.66 23.19 19.46
CA LEU A 619 -9.42 22.10 20.07
C LEU A 619 -10.85 22.14 19.52
N ASN A 620 -11.27 21.12 18.77
CA ASN A 620 -12.56 21.11 18.07
C ASN A 620 -12.81 22.42 17.29
N SER A 621 -13.80 23.21 17.68
CA SER A 621 -14.16 24.49 17.03
C SER A 621 -13.47 25.72 17.65
N SER A 622 -12.74 25.57 18.76
CA SER A 622 -11.97 26.66 19.36
C SER A 622 -10.60 26.74 18.70
N ARG A 623 -10.20 27.94 18.31
CA ARG A 623 -8.92 28.18 17.63
C ARG A 623 -8.24 29.43 18.18
N GLN A 624 -6.93 29.37 18.38
CA GLN A 624 -6.07 30.47 18.77
C GLN A 624 -4.88 30.55 17.80
N THR A 625 -4.56 31.74 17.30
CA THR A 625 -3.38 31.94 16.45
C THR A 625 -2.10 31.75 17.23
N PHE A 626 -1.07 31.22 16.55
CA PHE A 626 0.27 31.18 17.13
C PHE A 626 0.84 32.59 17.37
N MET A 627 1.72 32.72 18.34
CA MET A 627 2.51 33.92 18.56
C MET A 627 3.29 34.31 17.30
N SER A 628 3.54 35.61 17.12
CA SER A 628 4.51 36.05 16.12
C SER A 628 5.92 35.54 16.44
N LEU A 629 6.71 35.24 15.43
CA LEU A 629 8.16 35.02 15.59
C LEU A 629 8.84 36.15 16.36
N PHE A 630 8.36 37.38 16.23
CA PHE A 630 8.96 38.59 16.80
C PHE A 630 8.53 38.86 18.24
N ASP A 631 7.64 38.05 18.81
CA ASP A 631 7.22 38.14 20.23
C ASP A 631 8.17 37.37 21.19
N GLY A 632 9.18 36.69 20.66
CA GLY A 632 10.21 36.03 21.49
C GLY A 632 11.07 37.01 22.24
N SER A 633 11.42 36.67 23.48
CA SER A 633 12.20 37.54 24.36
C SER A 633 13.72 37.38 24.24
N VAL A 634 14.17 36.23 23.72
CA VAL A 634 15.59 35.93 23.54
C VAL A 634 16.00 36.13 22.08
N PRO A 635 16.89 37.09 21.78
CA PRO A 635 17.33 37.33 20.41
C PRO A 635 18.31 36.24 19.94
N TYR A 636 18.10 35.71 18.78
CA TYR A 636 18.98 34.77 18.07
C TYR A 636 19.70 35.51 16.94
N THR A 637 21.01 35.30 16.81
CA THR A 637 21.81 35.98 15.80
C THR A 637 21.73 35.30 14.46
N TYR A 638 20.87 35.81 13.59
CA TYR A 638 21.00 35.64 12.15
C TYR A 638 20.92 37.01 11.49
N ASN A 639 21.85 37.29 10.63
CA ASN A 639 22.00 38.64 10.00
C ASN A 639 20.80 38.91 9.02
N PRO A 640 20.15 40.08 9.10
CA PRO A 640 20.35 41.21 10.05
C PRO A 640 19.44 41.09 11.30
N TYR A 641 18.65 40.06 11.44
CA TYR A 641 17.64 39.91 12.48
C TYR A 641 18.10 38.91 13.56
N THR A 642 17.67 39.13 14.78
CA THR A 642 18.08 38.37 15.99
C THR A 642 17.02 37.34 16.42
N TYR A 643 16.31 36.73 15.49
CA TYR A 643 15.22 35.75 15.73
C TYR A 643 15.55 34.39 15.13
N PRO A 644 14.86 33.32 15.54
CA PRO A 644 14.97 32.02 14.87
C PRO A 644 14.77 32.13 13.37
N ASP A 645 15.59 31.43 12.60
CA ASP A 645 15.58 31.50 11.14
C ASP A 645 15.74 30.14 10.45
N ASP A 646 15.97 29.12 11.23
CA ASP A 646 15.99 27.71 10.85
C ASP A 646 15.48 26.84 12.01
N VAL A 647 15.22 25.57 11.72
CA VAL A 647 14.72 24.60 12.71
C VAL A 647 15.66 24.48 13.92
N ARG A 648 16.98 24.58 13.73
CA ARG A 648 17.96 24.49 14.79
C ARG A 648 17.87 25.69 15.76
N SER A 649 17.68 26.89 15.23
CA SER A 649 17.50 28.07 16.07
C SER A 649 16.13 28.08 16.75
N ALA A 650 15.11 27.52 16.12
CA ALA A 650 13.81 27.27 16.73
C ALA A 650 13.90 26.25 17.89
N ASP A 651 14.63 25.15 17.70
CA ASP A 651 14.92 24.18 18.76
C ASP A 651 15.62 24.81 19.95
N ASN A 652 16.66 25.62 19.73
CA ASN A 652 17.31 26.36 20.81
C ASN A 652 16.33 27.28 21.55
N ALA A 653 15.45 27.96 20.81
CA ALA A 653 14.45 28.84 21.42
C ALA A 653 13.43 28.06 22.27
N PHE A 654 12.97 26.93 21.80
CA PHE A 654 11.96 26.11 22.48
C PHE A 654 12.58 25.32 23.64
N ASN A 655 13.57 24.48 23.35
CA ASN A 655 14.02 23.45 24.26
C ASN A 655 15.17 23.92 25.20
N ARG A 656 16.01 24.83 24.75
CA ARG A 656 17.07 25.40 25.61
C ARG A 656 16.59 26.63 26.39
N ASP A 657 15.94 27.59 25.72
CA ASP A 657 15.62 28.90 26.29
C ASP A 657 14.18 29.00 26.79
N GLY A 658 13.32 28.09 26.42
CA GLY A 658 11.94 28.01 26.91
C GLY A 658 11.00 29.08 26.39
N GLU A 659 11.27 29.61 25.21
CA GLU A 659 10.51 30.67 24.55
C GLU A 659 9.23 30.16 23.85
N TYR A 660 8.37 31.06 23.38
CA TYR A 660 7.17 30.83 22.58
C TYR A 660 6.14 29.91 23.23
N ARG A 661 5.95 29.98 24.55
CA ARG A 661 5.03 29.14 25.36
C ARG A 661 3.62 29.67 25.49
N ALA A 662 3.33 30.88 25.00
CA ALA A 662 2.04 31.52 25.23
C ALA A 662 0.95 31.12 24.21
N ASN A 663 1.16 30.01 23.50
CA ASN A 663 0.13 29.44 22.61
C ASN A 663 -0.76 28.52 23.42
N GLU A 664 -2.02 28.92 23.62
CA GLU A 664 -2.97 28.20 24.45
C GLU A 664 -4.39 28.36 23.89
N VAL A 665 -5.13 27.27 23.80
CA VAL A 665 -6.55 27.27 23.41
C VAL A 665 -7.35 26.42 24.35
N GLU A 666 -8.56 26.86 24.70
CA GLU A 666 -9.51 26.12 25.53
C GLU A 666 -10.77 25.74 24.76
N TYR A 667 -11.30 24.56 25.10
CA TYR A 667 -12.57 24.08 24.61
C TYR A 667 -13.36 23.38 25.71
N GLU A 668 -14.65 23.73 25.89
CA GLU A 668 -15.53 23.04 26.81
C GLU A 668 -16.31 21.94 26.08
N LEU A 669 -16.05 20.69 26.42
CA LEU A 669 -16.78 19.52 25.97
C LEU A 669 -17.99 19.32 26.92
N LEU A 670 -19.20 19.62 26.44
CA LEU A 670 -20.40 19.64 27.25
C LEU A 670 -20.92 18.25 27.66
N ALA A 671 -20.56 17.23 26.91
CA ALA A 671 -20.88 15.83 27.16
C ALA A 671 -19.71 14.98 26.71
N LYS A 672 -19.62 13.73 27.20
CA LYS A 672 -18.62 12.78 26.73
C LYS A 672 -18.64 12.66 25.19
N GLY A 673 -17.49 12.81 24.55
CA GLY A 673 -17.38 12.84 23.09
C GLY A 673 -15.96 13.01 22.61
N ASP A 674 -15.78 13.20 21.32
CA ASP A 674 -14.48 13.27 20.68
C ASP A 674 -13.86 14.66 20.81
N LEU A 675 -12.56 14.70 21.04
CA LEU A 675 -11.75 15.90 21.12
C LEU A 675 -10.69 15.87 19.98
N ARG A 676 -10.87 16.74 19.00
CA ARG A 676 -9.89 16.93 17.91
C ARG A 676 -8.85 17.95 18.35
N VAL A 677 -7.62 17.51 18.44
CA VAL A 677 -6.45 18.30 18.87
C VAL A 677 -5.58 18.56 17.65
N GLY A 678 -5.27 19.82 17.32
CA GLY A 678 -4.52 20.06 16.11
C GLY A 678 -4.04 21.48 15.90
N LEU A 679 -3.44 21.67 14.74
CA LEU A 679 -3.01 22.96 14.22
C LEU A 679 -3.36 23.10 12.74
N ASP A 680 -3.68 24.31 12.32
CA ASP A 680 -4.10 24.58 10.96
C ASP A 680 -3.60 25.90 10.40
N LYS A 681 -3.56 25.99 9.09
CA LYS A 681 -3.46 27.24 8.32
C LYS A 681 -4.23 27.08 7.02
N THR A 682 -5.37 27.77 6.89
CA THR A 682 -6.28 27.66 5.75
C THR A 682 -5.97 28.64 4.61
N GLU A 683 -5.28 29.73 4.90
CA GLU A 683 -4.90 30.75 3.91
C GLU A 683 -3.45 30.57 3.47
N TYR A 684 -3.22 30.55 2.14
CA TYR A 684 -1.87 30.46 1.59
C TYR A 684 -1.15 31.81 1.70
N ARG A 685 0.08 31.77 2.18
CA ARG A 685 0.98 32.91 2.18
C ARG A 685 2.37 32.47 1.71
N TYR A 686 2.93 33.15 0.74
CA TYR A 686 4.26 32.85 0.19
C TYR A 686 5.37 33.14 1.19
N HIS A 687 6.32 32.21 1.32
CA HIS A 687 7.47 32.27 2.23
C HIS A 687 7.13 32.40 3.72
N ASP A 688 5.92 32.09 4.12
CA ASP A 688 5.58 32.02 5.54
C ASP A 688 6.16 30.76 6.21
N TRP A 689 6.25 30.79 7.53
CA TRP A 689 6.85 29.71 8.31
C TRP A 689 6.16 29.56 9.65
N ASN A 690 5.72 28.36 9.97
CA ASN A 690 5.22 27.99 11.29
C ASN A 690 6.10 26.89 11.86
N CYS A 691 6.66 27.13 13.06
CA CYS A 691 7.44 26.17 13.80
C CYS A 691 6.74 25.86 15.12
N PHE A 692 6.71 24.60 15.54
CA PHE A 692 5.95 24.14 16.71
C PHE A 692 6.56 22.91 17.36
N ASP A 693 6.27 22.73 18.68
CA ASP A 693 6.80 21.66 19.51
C ASP A 693 6.04 21.56 20.85
N ASN A 694 6.31 20.52 21.63
CA ASN A 694 5.95 20.38 23.05
C ASN A 694 4.46 20.62 23.35
N PHE A 695 3.58 19.88 22.67
CA PHE A 695 2.15 19.94 22.93
C PHE A 695 1.83 19.38 24.32
N LYS A 696 0.94 20.06 25.05
CA LYS A 696 0.40 19.61 26.32
C LYS A 696 -1.11 19.72 26.34
N LEU A 697 -1.77 18.60 26.64
CA LEU A 697 -3.20 18.54 26.81
C LEU A 697 -3.55 18.48 28.31
N LEU A 698 -4.34 19.42 28.78
CA LEU A 698 -4.70 19.56 30.17
C LEU A 698 -6.23 19.57 30.34
N TYR A 699 -6.74 18.92 31.40
CA TYR A 699 -8.12 19.08 31.84
C TYR A 699 -8.12 20.12 32.97
N VAL A 700 -8.88 21.21 32.81
CA VAL A 700 -8.77 22.41 33.65
C VAL A 700 -10.06 22.79 34.39
N ALA A 701 -11.20 22.22 33.98
CA ALA A 701 -12.46 22.43 34.71
C ALA A 701 -13.46 21.32 34.42
N LYS A 702 -14.24 20.96 35.42
CA LYS A 702 -15.46 20.16 35.21
C LYS A 702 -16.47 20.93 34.35
N PRO A 703 -17.34 20.23 33.59
CA PRO A 703 -18.29 20.92 32.75
C PRO A 703 -19.14 21.84 33.63
N THR A 704 -19.44 23.02 33.10
CA THR A 704 -20.28 23.99 33.79
C THR A 704 -21.60 23.30 34.12
N ALA A 705 -21.85 23.03 35.38
CA ALA A 705 -23.07 22.35 35.80
C ALA A 705 -24.27 23.17 35.31
N ILE A 706 -25.14 22.56 34.53
CA ILE A 706 -26.44 23.14 34.25
C ILE A 706 -27.20 23.13 35.59
N ARG A 707 -27.18 24.24 36.29
CA ARG A 707 -27.96 24.35 37.48
C ARG A 707 -29.42 24.24 37.12
N GLU A 708 -30.11 23.25 37.68
CA GLU A 708 -31.58 23.30 37.75
C GLU A 708 -32.01 24.65 38.33
N VAL A 709 -32.90 25.33 37.65
CA VAL A 709 -33.48 26.56 38.15
C VAL A 709 -34.44 26.19 39.26
N THR A 710 -33.89 25.96 40.45
CA THR A 710 -34.67 25.93 41.67
C THR A 710 -34.67 27.33 42.26
N GLY A 711 -35.71 28.12 42.02
CA GLY A 711 -35.82 29.33 42.79
C GLY A 711 -36.42 30.52 42.09
N SER A 712 -37.57 30.86 42.59
CA SER A 712 -38.23 32.13 42.74
C SER A 712 -37.78 33.32 41.87
N ALA A 713 -38.37 33.49 40.75
CA ALA A 713 -38.86 34.79 40.31
C ALA A 713 -40.01 34.53 39.33
N ALA A 714 -41.14 35.03 39.62
CA ALA A 714 -42.39 34.87 38.86
C ALA A 714 -42.42 35.74 37.60
N VAL A 715 -41.33 35.71 36.81
CA VAL A 715 -41.29 36.42 35.52
C VAL A 715 -41.23 35.39 34.39
N PRO A 716 -42.20 35.41 33.47
CA PRO A 716 -42.19 34.55 32.30
C PRO A 716 -40.94 34.75 31.45
N VAL A 717 -40.36 33.65 30.97
CA VAL A 717 -39.15 33.62 30.15
C VAL A 717 -39.41 33.00 28.78
N ASP A 718 -38.64 33.39 27.81
CA ASP A 718 -38.62 32.76 26.49
C ASP A 718 -37.60 31.61 26.47
N VAL A 719 -37.88 30.57 25.67
CA VAL A 719 -37.04 29.40 25.51
C VAL A 719 -36.57 29.30 24.05
N TYR A 720 -35.28 29.14 23.88
CA TYR A 720 -34.64 29.03 22.55
C TYR A 720 -33.83 27.74 22.45
N THR A 721 -33.66 27.20 21.24
CA THR A 721 -32.62 26.21 20.96
C THR A 721 -31.27 26.90 21.01
N VAL A 722 -30.17 26.12 21.08
CA VAL A 722 -28.79 26.67 20.98
C VAL A 722 -28.53 27.36 19.64
N SER A 723 -29.26 27.01 18.57
CA SER A 723 -29.23 27.67 17.29
C SER A 723 -30.05 28.98 17.20
N GLY A 724 -30.58 29.44 18.34
CA GLY A 724 -31.33 30.69 18.45
C GLY A 724 -32.81 30.63 18.01
N VAL A 725 -33.36 29.43 17.74
CA VAL A 725 -34.77 29.28 17.38
C VAL A 725 -35.60 29.31 18.65
N LYS A 726 -36.56 30.24 18.71
CA LYS A 726 -37.52 30.33 19.83
C LYS A 726 -38.51 29.16 19.79
N VAL A 727 -38.52 28.33 20.83
CA VAL A 727 -39.42 27.15 20.97
C VAL A 727 -40.58 27.36 21.92
N ARG A 728 -40.48 28.33 22.85
CA ARG A 728 -41.56 28.78 23.73
C ARG A 728 -41.45 30.26 24.05
N SER A 729 -42.58 30.90 24.28
CA SER A 729 -42.65 32.31 24.65
C SER A 729 -43.37 32.47 25.98
N ALA A 730 -42.85 33.35 26.83
CA ALA A 730 -43.48 33.82 28.04
C ALA A 730 -43.98 32.68 28.95
N VAL A 731 -43.16 31.62 29.11
CA VAL A 731 -43.49 30.49 30.01
C VAL A 731 -42.86 30.68 31.38
N MET A 732 -43.50 30.16 32.42
CA MET A 732 -42.94 30.21 33.77
C MET A 732 -41.64 29.37 33.83
N PRO A 733 -40.58 29.81 34.53
CA PRO A 733 -39.29 29.12 34.56
C PRO A 733 -39.36 27.62 34.93
N HIS A 734 -40.28 27.25 35.84
CA HIS A 734 -40.48 25.87 36.29
C HIS A 734 -41.17 24.98 35.21
N GLU A 735 -41.80 25.58 34.21
CA GLU A 735 -42.48 24.89 33.11
C GLU A 735 -41.68 24.97 31.80
N ALA A 736 -40.63 25.80 31.79
CA ALA A 736 -39.93 26.20 30.58
C ALA A 736 -39.43 25.02 29.74
N VAL A 737 -39.00 23.95 30.34
CA VAL A 737 -38.41 22.78 29.65
C VAL A 737 -39.30 21.53 29.68
N ASN A 738 -40.46 21.56 30.35
CA ASN A 738 -41.34 20.41 30.46
C ASN A 738 -41.93 19.98 29.12
N GLY A 739 -41.68 18.69 28.71
CA GLY A 739 -42.20 18.15 27.46
C GLY A 739 -41.50 18.61 26.19
N LEU A 740 -40.36 19.30 26.31
CA LEU A 740 -39.48 19.54 25.16
C LEU A 740 -38.70 18.26 24.84
N PRO A 741 -38.38 18.02 23.57
CA PRO A 741 -37.49 16.92 23.17
C PRO A 741 -36.12 16.99 23.84
N ARG A 742 -35.38 15.85 23.82
CA ARG A 742 -33.98 15.83 24.26
C ARG A 742 -33.18 16.87 23.49
N GLY A 743 -32.40 17.68 24.18
CA GLY A 743 -31.62 18.75 23.57
C GLY A 743 -31.16 19.81 24.57
N ILE A 744 -30.39 20.76 24.09
CA ILE A 744 -29.95 21.92 24.89
C ILE A 744 -30.77 23.13 24.50
N TYR A 745 -31.32 23.83 25.54
CA TYR A 745 -32.18 25.00 25.38
C TYR A 745 -31.63 26.19 26.18
N ILE A 746 -31.90 27.38 25.72
CA ILE A 746 -31.62 28.63 26.42
C ILE A 746 -32.95 29.13 27.01
N VAL A 747 -33.01 29.22 28.33
CA VAL A 747 -34.17 29.70 29.09
C VAL A 747 -33.78 31.01 29.75
N GLY A 748 -34.32 32.14 29.27
CA GLY A 748 -33.85 33.47 29.64
C GLY A 748 -32.36 33.66 29.27
N THR A 749 -31.51 33.76 30.29
CA THR A 749 -30.04 33.90 30.09
C THR A 749 -29.28 32.61 30.39
N ARG A 750 -29.95 31.46 30.60
CA ARG A 750 -29.35 30.22 31.08
C ARG A 750 -29.57 29.08 30.11
N LYS A 751 -28.57 28.15 30.04
CA LYS A 751 -28.63 26.93 29.23
C LYS A 751 -29.21 25.77 30.06
N PHE A 752 -30.07 24.93 29.45
CA PHE A 752 -30.67 23.74 30.01
C PHE A 752 -30.50 22.55 29.07
N ALA A 753 -30.08 21.42 29.59
CA ALA A 753 -30.10 20.17 28.87
C ALA A 753 -31.25 19.28 29.31
N ILE A 754 -32.01 18.78 28.35
CA ILE A 754 -33.02 17.74 28.57
C ILE A 754 -32.39 16.44 28.09
N LYS A 755 -32.17 15.49 29.01
CA LYS A 755 -31.58 14.17 28.76
C LYS A 755 -32.56 13.19 28.16
#